data_6cbdbdc98820910585fb7b60572a69fa
#
_entry.id   6cbdbdc98820910585fb7b60572a69fa
#
_cell.length_a   1.000
_cell.length_b   1.000
_cell.length_c   1.000
_cell.angle_alpha   90.00
_cell.angle_beta   90.00
_cell.angle_gamma   90.00
#
_symmetry.space_group_name_H-M   'P 1'
#
loop_
_entity.id
_entity.type
_entity.pdbx_description
1 polymer ?
#
loop_
_entity_poly.entity_id
_entity_poly.type
_entity_poly.pdbx_seq_one_letter_code
_entity_poly.pdbx_strand_id
1 'polypeptide(L)'
;MSKKKYVYLFSEGNAQMRELLGGKGANLAEMTGLGLPVPPGFTETTEACTQYYEDGKWINEDIVAEIFEYLGKLEKITGKKFGDSENPLLVSVRSGARASMPGMMDTILNLGLNEQVVEVIAKKSNNPRWAWDCYRRFIQMYSDVVMEVGKKYFEQLIDKLKAERGVTMDTELTADDLKTLAHQFKGEYKKKIGKDFPDDPKDQLLYAIKAVFRSWDNPRANVYRRDNDIPYSWGTAVNVQMMAFGNMGDDCGTGVAFTRNPATGEKKLFGEFLTNAQGEDVVAGVRTPMPISEMAEKFPKAFAQFEDVCNILEKHYRDMQDMEFTVENQKLYMLQTRNGKRTASAALKIACDLVDEGMISEQEAVAMIEPRTLDTLLHPQFDAAAAKKAEVIGKALGASPGAASGKIVFTAEDAKAEAAKGEKVVLVRLETSPEDIEGMKAAQGILTVRGGMTSHAAVVARGMGKCCVSGCSAITMDEANKCFTLSGKTYHEGDWISFDGSNGNVYDGVIPTVDASISGEFSRIMGWADKYRKLSVRTNADTPHDAKKARELGAEGIGLCRTEHMFFEGDRIEAIREMICSDTVQERETALAKLLPMQQSDFEGIYEAMEGYPVTIRFLDPPLHEFVPTEEADIEQLAKAQGKTVEQIKAIIAGLHEFNPMMGHRGCRLSVTFPEIAAMQTRAVIRAAINVQKKHPDWNLVPEIMIPLIGDAKELAYVKAIVTKTANEEMEKADFKLDYKVGTMIEIPRAALTADEIAKEAEFFSFGTNDLTQMTFGFSRDDAGKFLNAYYDKKIYENDPFAKLDQKGVGKLVKMAAKMGRETRFDIHMGICGEHGGDPSSIEFCHKVGLDYVSCSPFRVPIARLAAAQAAIKENK
;
A
#
# COMPACT_ATOMS: atom_id res chain seq x y z
N MET A 1 -12.44 38.14 -17.18
CA MET A 1 -12.15 36.92 -16.38
C MET A 1 -11.44 37.40 -15.11
N SER A 2 -11.86 37.01 -13.92
CA SER A 2 -11.14 37.35 -12.69
C SER A 2 -9.74 36.75 -12.72
N LYS A 3 -8.73 37.51 -12.35
CA LYS A 3 -7.34 37.06 -12.28
C LYS A 3 -7.27 35.88 -11.30
N LYS A 4 -6.66 34.77 -11.69
CA LYS A 4 -6.52 33.58 -10.84
C LYS A 4 -5.66 33.96 -9.63
N LYS A 5 -6.10 33.54 -8.43
CA LYS A 5 -5.38 33.80 -7.17
C LYS A 5 -4.48 32.60 -6.82
N TYR A 6 -3.20 32.88 -6.61
CA TYR A 6 -2.19 31.85 -6.29
C TYR A 6 -1.63 31.93 -4.87
N VAL A 7 -1.91 33.01 -4.15
CA VAL A 7 -1.37 33.22 -2.80
C VAL A 7 -2.48 33.58 -1.82
N TYR A 8 -2.44 32.99 -0.63
CA TYR A 8 -3.41 33.22 0.44
C TYR A 8 -2.70 33.49 1.75
N LEU A 9 -3.09 34.57 2.48
CA LEU A 9 -2.71 34.70 3.88
C LEU A 9 -3.33 33.55 4.69
N PHE A 10 -2.71 33.17 5.81
CA PHE A 10 -3.32 32.18 6.70
C PHE A 10 -4.71 32.61 7.17
N SER A 11 -4.93 33.91 7.40
CA SER A 11 -6.25 34.48 7.75
C SER A 11 -7.30 34.39 6.64
N GLU A 12 -6.90 34.11 5.41
CA GLU A 12 -7.79 34.00 4.25
C GLU A 12 -8.20 32.54 3.94
N GLY A 13 -7.63 31.56 4.62
CA GLY A 13 -7.87 30.14 4.37
C GLY A 13 -8.54 29.42 5.52
N ASN A 14 -8.84 28.14 5.30
CA ASN A 14 -9.40 27.24 6.29
C ASN A 14 -9.06 25.76 5.97
N ALA A 15 -9.43 24.83 6.87
CA ALA A 15 -9.14 23.41 6.74
C ALA A 15 -9.77 22.75 5.51
N GLN A 16 -10.85 23.29 4.96
CA GLN A 16 -11.55 22.75 3.79
C GLN A 16 -10.82 23.05 2.48
N MET A 17 -9.87 23.98 2.49
CA MET A 17 -9.07 24.36 1.32
C MET A 17 -7.81 23.49 1.15
N ARG A 18 -7.86 22.27 1.63
CA ARG A 18 -6.71 21.36 1.62
C ARG A 18 -6.19 21.06 0.21
N GLU A 19 -7.08 21.00 -0.77
CA GLU A 19 -6.68 20.77 -2.16
C GLU A 19 -5.81 21.91 -2.70
N LEU A 20 -6.12 23.12 -2.30
CA LEU A 20 -5.47 24.35 -2.77
C LEU A 20 -4.26 24.75 -1.91
N LEU A 21 -4.39 24.68 -0.59
CA LEU A 21 -3.37 25.11 0.36
C LEU A 21 -2.43 23.98 0.82
N GLY A 22 -2.70 22.75 0.42
CA GLY A 22 -2.05 21.57 0.97
C GLY A 22 -2.49 21.30 2.42
N GLY A 23 -2.05 20.18 2.98
CA GLY A 23 -2.43 19.82 4.34
C GLY A 23 -1.89 20.78 5.39
N LYS A 24 -0.63 21.15 5.28
CA LYS A 24 0.02 22.08 6.23
C LYS A 24 -0.56 23.49 6.16
N GLY A 25 -0.70 24.04 4.96
CA GLY A 25 -1.24 25.40 4.77
C GLY A 25 -2.69 25.53 5.23
N ALA A 26 -3.53 24.54 4.91
CA ALA A 26 -4.92 24.52 5.37
C ALA A 26 -5.03 24.47 6.90
N ASN A 27 -4.20 23.68 7.55
CA ASN A 27 -4.20 23.57 9.01
C ASN A 27 -3.61 24.82 9.70
N LEU A 28 -2.61 25.44 9.13
CA LEU A 28 -2.10 26.73 9.63
C LEU A 28 -3.17 27.81 9.54
N ALA A 29 -3.91 27.86 8.43
CA ALA A 29 -5.03 28.76 8.25
C ALA A 29 -6.15 28.48 9.26
N GLU A 30 -6.50 27.23 9.48
CA GLU A 30 -7.55 26.83 10.45
C GLU A 30 -7.17 27.20 11.88
N MET A 31 -5.95 26.90 12.31
CA MET A 31 -5.46 27.29 13.63
C MET A 31 -5.46 28.81 13.82
N THR A 32 -5.10 29.57 12.78
CA THR A 32 -5.17 31.03 12.79
C THR A 32 -6.61 31.50 12.97
N GLY A 33 -7.55 30.89 12.26
CA GLY A 33 -8.99 31.18 12.38
C GLY A 33 -9.57 30.86 13.76
N LEU A 34 -9.02 29.85 14.43
CA LEU A 34 -9.38 29.49 15.81
C LEU A 34 -8.79 30.43 16.88
N GLY A 35 -7.97 31.40 16.48
CA GLY A 35 -7.32 32.33 17.40
C GLY A 35 -6.13 31.73 18.16
N LEU A 36 -5.59 30.61 17.69
CA LEU A 36 -4.41 30.00 18.29
C LEU A 36 -3.12 30.76 17.94
N PRO A 37 -2.07 30.64 18.77
CA PRO A 37 -0.83 31.39 18.59
C PRO A 37 0.01 30.82 17.43
N VAL A 38 -0.36 31.16 16.21
CA VAL A 38 0.34 30.78 14.98
C VAL A 38 1.13 31.94 14.46
N PRO A 39 2.44 31.80 14.19
CA PRO A 39 3.19 32.87 13.52
C PRO A 39 2.52 33.17 12.16
N PRO A 40 2.28 34.47 11.85
CA PRO A 40 1.60 34.81 10.61
C PRO A 40 2.42 34.45 9.38
N GLY A 41 1.73 34.22 8.28
CA GLY A 41 2.33 33.82 7.02
C GLY A 41 1.33 33.75 5.89
N PHE A 42 1.79 33.25 4.76
CA PHE A 42 0.97 33.03 3.57
C PHE A 42 1.36 31.73 2.86
N THR A 43 0.47 31.24 2.03
CA THR A 43 0.65 29.98 1.28
C THR A 43 0.54 30.24 -0.22
N GLU A 44 1.55 29.84 -0.98
CA GLU A 44 1.46 29.66 -2.42
C GLU A 44 0.77 28.33 -2.68
N THR A 45 -0.24 28.36 -3.52
CA THR A 45 -1.14 27.22 -3.74
C THR A 45 -0.49 26.07 -4.51
N THR A 46 -1.11 24.89 -4.41
CA THR A 46 -0.76 23.73 -5.24
C THR A 46 -0.88 24.04 -6.73
N GLU A 47 -1.80 24.94 -7.10
CA GLU A 47 -1.97 25.40 -8.48
C GLU A 47 -0.80 26.26 -8.95
N ALA A 48 -0.16 27.01 -8.06
CA ALA A 48 1.09 27.72 -8.38
C ALA A 48 2.22 26.72 -8.71
N CYS A 49 2.28 25.59 -8.00
CA CYS A 49 3.23 24.53 -8.30
C CYS A 49 2.96 23.87 -9.66
N THR A 50 1.72 23.54 -9.97
CA THR A 50 1.38 22.94 -11.27
C THR A 50 1.67 23.93 -12.40
N GLN A 51 1.39 25.20 -12.22
CA GLN A 51 1.73 26.25 -13.17
C GLN A 51 3.24 26.39 -13.39
N TYR A 52 4.04 26.27 -12.31
CA TYR A 52 5.49 26.23 -12.41
C TYR A 52 6.00 25.11 -13.35
N TYR A 53 5.42 23.92 -13.29
CA TYR A 53 5.80 22.83 -14.18
C TYR A 53 5.28 23.04 -15.61
N GLU A 54 4.07 23.55 -15.80
CA GLU A 54 3.51 23.90 -17.10
C GLU A 54 4.35 24.98 -17.81
N ASP A 55 4.86 25.94 -17.06
CA ASP A 55 5.74 27.01 -17.56
C ASP A 55 7.20 26.57 -17.75
N GLY A 56 7.47 25.26 -17.72
CA GLY A 56 8.82 24.72 -17.94
C GLY A 56 9.79 24.89 -16.78
N LYS A 57 9.29 24.72 -15.56
CA LYS A 57 10.03 24.90 -14.30
C LYS A 57 10.44 26.36 -14.05
N TRP A 58 9.52 27.25 -14.30
CA TRP A 58 9.68 28.68 -14.11
C TRP A 58 8.49 29.26 -13.34
N ILE A 59 8.77 30.17 -12.39
CA ILE A 59 7.72 30.93 -11.71
C ILE A 59 7.43 32.17 -12.55
N ASN A 60 6.26 32.25 -13.14
CA ASN A 60 5.91 33.37 -14.01
C ASN A 60 5.79 34.70 -13.23
N GLU A 61 5.89 35.82 -13.96
CA GLU A 61 5.92 37.16 -13.38
C GLU A 61 4.66 37.51 -12.57
N ASP A 62 3.50 37.01 -12.95
CA ASP A 62 2.25 37.24 -12.22
C ASP A 62 2.27 36.59 -10.83
N ILE A 63 2.78 35.36 -10.74
CA ILE A 63 2.94 34.65 -9.45
C ILE A 63 3.99 35.35 -8.60
N VAL A 64 5.12 35.74 -9.19
CA VAL A 64 6.18 36.49 -8.49
C VAL A 64 5.64 37.81 -7.91
N ALA A 65 4.89 38.57 -8.69
CA ALA A 65 4.27 39.81 -8.25
C ALA A 65 3.30 39.59 -7.07
N GLU A 66 2.51 38.52 -7.13
CA GLU A 66 1.56 38.16 -6.07
C GLU A 66 2.29 37.75 -4.78
N ILE A 67 3.39 36.98 -4.91
CA ILE A 67 4.24 36.61 -3.75
C ILE A 67 4.76 37.88 -3.04
N PHE A 68 5.29 38.85 -3.76
CA PHE A 68 5.82 40.08 -3.15
C PHE A 68 4.73 41.01 -2.62
N GLU A 69 3.55 41.01 -3.23
CA GLU A 69 2.37 41.71 -2.68
C GLU A 69 2.01 41.14 -1.30
N TYR A 70 1.96 39.79 -1.20
CA TYR A 70 1.62 39.11 0.05
C TYR A 70 2.74 39.22 1.10
N LEU A 71 4.01 39.26 0.67
CA LEU A 71 5.11 39.61 1.56
C LEU A 71 4.90 40.96 2.18
N GLY A 72 4.48 41.97 1.41
CA GLY A 72 4.14 43.29 1.91
C GLY A 72 2.98 43.29 2.92
N LYS A 73 1.97 42.43 2.70
CA LYS A 73 0.88 42.22 3.66
C LYS A 73 1.39 41.57 4.95
N LEU A 74 2.28 40.60 4.85
CA LEU A 74 2.91 39.96 6.00
C LEU A 74 3.75 40.95 6.81
N GLU A 75 4.49 41.83 6.16
CA GLU A 75 5.26 42.88 6.81
C GLU A 75 4.35 43.83 7.62
N LYS A 76 3.18 44.20 7.09
CA LYS A 76 2.18 45.01 7.81
C LYS A 76 1.61 44.27 9.02
N ILE A 77 1.32 42.99 8.91
CA ILE A 77 0.77 42.18 10.00
C ILE A 77 1.79 42.04 11.14
N THR A 78 3.04 41.79 10.80
CA THR A 78 4.11 41.54 11.79
C THR A 78 4.72 42.79 12.36
N GLY A 79 4.58 43.94 11.69
CA GLY A 79 5.29 45.18 12.01
C GLY A 79 6.79 45.08 11.76
N LYS A 80 7.24 44.04 11.02
CA LYS A 80 8.64 43.82 10.66
C LYS A 80 8.77 43.89 9.14
N LYS A 81 9.97 44.24 8.67
CA LYS A 81 10.21 44.37 7.24
C LYS A 81 11.33 43.44 6.78
N PHE A 82 11.08 42.72 5.68
CA PHE A 82 12.01 41.76 5.12
C PHE A 82 13.28 42.49 4.60
N GLY A 83 14.44 42.12 5.15
CA GLY A 83 15.71 42.76 4.83
C GLY A 83 15.96 44.14 5.47
N ASP A 84 15.16 44.51 6.46
CA ASP A 84 15.26 45.83 7.10
C ASP A 84 16.51 45.97 8.00
N SER A 85 17.03 47.19 8.08
CA SER A 85 18.15 47.55 8.93
C SER A 85 17.76 47.90 10.38
N GLU A 86 16.45 47.97 10.69
CA GLU A 86 15.97 48.35 12.02
C GLU A 86 15.14 47.25 12.68
N ASN A 87 14.20 46.67 11.96
CA ASN A 87 13.32 45.63 12.47
C ASN A 87 13.07 44.51 11.41
N PRO A 88 14.08 43.68 11.16
CA PRO A 88 14.03 42.72 10.09
C PRO A 88 13.04 41.58 10.36
N LEU A 89 12.28 41.22 9.34
CA LEU A 89 11.46 40.00 9.28
C LEU A 89 12.34 38.85 8.80
N LEU A 90 12.28 37.70 9.51
CA LEU A 90 12.83 36.43 9.05
C LEU A 90 11.71 35.47 8.84
N VAL A 91 11.80 34.65 7.80
CA VAL A 91 10.75 33.68 7.44
C VAL A 91 11.31 32.28 7.21
N SER A 92 10.46 31.31 7.36
CA SER A 92 10.67 29.93 6.88
C SER A 92 9.91 29.72 5.58
N VAL A 93 10.41 28.84 4.73
CA VAL A 93 9.75 28.35 3.53
C VAL A 93 9.64 26.83 3.64
N ARG A 94 8.42 26.34 3.71
CA ARG A 94 8.12 24.91 3.94
C ARG A 94 7.15 24.37 2.93
N SER A 95 7.37 23.16 2.48
CA SER A 95 6.44 22.41 1.62
C SER A 95 5.15 22.03 2.35
N GLY A 96 4.08 21.86 1.60
CA GLY A 96 2.79 21.42 2.12
C GLY A 96 1.96 20.74 1.06
N ALA A 97 2.20 19.43 0.81
CA ALA A 97 1.36 18.64 -0.09
C ALA A 97 0.01 18.30 0.55
N ARG A 98 -1.00 17.92 -0.28
CA ARG A 98 -2.31 17.49 0.21
C ARG A 98 -2.21 16.28 1.14
N ALA A 99 -1.34 15.33 0.80
CA ALA A 99 -1.01 14.18 1.62
C ALA A 99 0.33 14.42 2.33
N SER A 100 0.46 13.92 3.55
CA SER A 100 1.71 14.00 4.30
C SER A 100 2.79 13.15 3.66
N MET A 101 3.93 13.77 3.35
CA MET A 101 5.11 13.13 2.74
C MET A 101 6.36 13.41 3.59
N PRO A 102 6.49 12.77 4.76
CA PRO A 102 7.58 13.09 5.71
C PRO A 102 8.96 12.85 5.12
N GLY A 103 9.83 13.86 5.22
CA GLY A 103 11.22 13.76 4.75
C GLY A 103 11.41 13.72 3.23
N MET A 104 10.30 13.79 2.45
CA MET A 104 10.40 13.72 0.99
C MET A 104 10.60 15.08 0.33
N MET A 105 10.27 16.16 1.01
CA MET A 105 10.30 17.52 0.49
C MET A 105 11.02 18.49 1.43
N ASP A 106 11.44 19.61 0.88
CA ASP A 106 12.42 20.47 1.49
C ASP A 106 11.82 21.57 2.38
N THR A 107 12.61 22.02 3.34
CA THR A 107 12.32 23.14 4.26
C THR A 107 13.54 24.04 4.33
N ILE A 108 13.35 25.36 4.29
CA ILE A 108 14.40 26.35 4.47
C ILE A 108 13.98 27.28 5.59
N LEU A 109 14.86 27.47 6.60
CA LEU A 109 14.64 28.33 7.74
C LEU A 109 15.51 29.58 7.66
N ASN A 110 15.16 30.61 8.43
CA ASN A 110 15.94 31.79 8.63
C ASN A 110 16.18 32.64 7.38
N LEU A 111 15.28 32.62 6.39
CA LEU A 111 15.39 33.47 5.21
C LEU A 111 15.26 34.93 5.58
N GLY A 112 16.04 35.77 4.89
CA GLY A 112 16.13 37.19 5.11
C GLY A 112 17.45 37.61 5.76
N LEU A 113 18.29 36.65 6.16
CA LEU A 113 19.59 36.89 6.73
C LEU A 113 20.64 37.23 5.66
N ASN A 114 21.42 38.25 5.95
CA ASN A 114 22.65 38.62 5.26
C ASN A 114 23.59 39.27 6.28
N GLU A 115 24.76 39.74 5.86
CA GLU A 115 25.76 40.34 6.76
C GLU A 115 25.22 41.55 7.56
N GLN A 116 24.36 42.34 6.96
CA GLN A 116 23.72 43.46 7.62
C GLN A 116 22.67 43.04 8.63
N VAL A 117 21.76 42.17 8.22
CA VAL A 117 20.64 41.74 9.05
C VAL A 117 21.09 40.93 10.25
N VAL A 118 22.13 40.09 10.12
CA VAL A 118 22.65 39.32 11.26
C VAL A 118 23.21 40.24 12.36
N GLU A 119 23.86 41.30 12.01
CA GLU A 119 24.35 42.28 12.99
C GLU A 119 23.18 43.05 13.66
N VAL A 120 22.14 43.38 12.91
CA VAL A 120 20.93 44.02 13.45
C VAL A 120 20.25 43.14 14.48
N ILE A 121 20.00 41.86 14.17
CA ILE A 121 19.35 40.93 15.11
C ILE A 121 20.25 40.59 16.30
N ALA A 122 21.57 40.56 16.11
CA ALA A 122 22.53 40.36 17.19
C ALA A 122 22.46 41.49 18.23
N LYS A 123 22.43 42.72 17.76
CA LYS A 123 22.29 43.92 18.61
C LYS A 123 20.93 43.96 19.30
N LYS A 124 19.85 43.77 18.53
CA LYS A 124 18.49 43.93 19.02
C LYS A 124 18.11 42.85 20.06
N SER A 125 18.59 41.63 19.89
CA SER A 125 18.38 40.52 20.83
C SER A 125 19.36 40.55 22.01
N ASN A 126 20.42 41.34 21.94
CA ASN A 126 21.59 41.26 22.81
C ASN A 126 22.15 39.82 22.89
N ASN A 127 22.07 39.10 21.79
CA ASN A 127 22.50 37.71 21.69
C ASN A 127 23.19 37.44 20.35
N PRO A 128 24.44 37.88 20.19
CA PRO A 128 25.18 37.68 18.94
C PRO A 128 25.42 36.19 18.62
N ARG A 129 25.54 35.34 19.65
CA ARG A 129 25.71 33.91 19.44
C ARG A 129 24.52 33.33 18.69
N TRP A 130 23.29 33.60 19.13
CA TRP A 130 22.09 33.17 18.47
C TRP A 130 21.99 33.70 17.04
N ALA A 131 22.25 34.96 16.82
CA ALA A 131 22.17 35.56 15.48
C ALA A 131 23.10 34.88 14.49
N TRP A 132 24.36 34.68 14.89
CA TRP A 132 25.35 34.03 14.03
C TRP A 132 25.09 32.52 13.85
N ASP A 133 24.53 31.86 14.84
CA ASP A 133 24.07 30.48 14.71
C ASP A 133 22.93 30.35 13.67
N CYS A 134 21.97 31.27 13.71
CA CYS A 134 20.91 31.34 12.71
C CYS A 134 21.47 31.59 11.30
N TYR A 135 22.46 32.46 11.18
CA TYR A 135 23.06 32.75 9.88
C TYR A 135 23.86 31.59 9.32
N ARG A 136 24.69 30.94 10.11
CA ARG A 136 25.43 29.75 9.64
C ARG A 136 24.49 28.63 9.25
N ARG A 137 23.42 28.39 10.01
CA ARG A 137 22.38 27.39 9.70
C ARG A 137 21.68 27.72 8.39
N PHE A 138 21.35 28.98 8.18
CA PHE A 138 20.73 29.43 6.95
C PHE A 138 21.63 29.21 5.74
N ILE A 139 22.90 29.55 5.82
CA ILE A 139 23.85 29.34 4.71
C ILE A 139 23.99 27.87 4.39
N GLN A 140 24.10 27.00 5.39
CA GLN A 140 24.19 25.55 5.21
C GLN A 140 22.94 25.00 4.56
N MET A 141 21.77 25.34 5.11
CA MET A 141 20.48 24.81 4.62
C MET A 141 20.16 25.33 3.22
N TYR A 142 20.40 26.61 2.95
CA TYR A 142 20.23 27.16 1.61
C TYR A 142 21.16 26.50 0.59
N SER A 143 22.42 26.31 0.97
CA SER A 143 23.41 25.66 0.10
C SER A 143 23.02 24.20 -0.22
N ASP A 144 22.55 23.45 0.79
CA ASP A 144 22.15 22.04 0.64
C ASP A 144 20.87 21.92 -0.15
N VAL A 145 19.83 22.64 0.25
CA VAL A 145 18.46 22.47 -0.29
C VAL A 145 18.27 23.24 -1.60
N VAL A 146 18.65 24.51 -1.64
CA VAL A 146 18.39 25.36 -2.81
C VAL A 146 19.40 25.12 -3.92
N MET A 147 20.66 24.95 -3.56
CA MET A 147 21.76 24.85 -4.50
C MET A 147 22.34 23.43 -4.66
N GLU A 148 21.81 22.47 -3.91
CA GLU A 148 22.19 21.05 -3.97
C GLU A 148 23.70 20.77 -3.75
N VAL A 149 24.35 21.60 -2.91
CA VAL A 149 25.78 21.47 -2.61
C VAL A 149 26.09 20.25 -1.73
N GLY A 150 25.16 19.84 -0.91
CA GLY A 150 25.33 18.73 0.04
C GLY A 150 25.90 19.21 1.39
N LYS A 151 25.19 18.87 2.46
CA LYS A 151 25.50 19.34 3.83
C LYS A 151 26.85 18.84 4.38
N LYS A 152 27.37 17.72 3.89
CA LYS A 152 28.61 17.09 4.37
C LYS A 152 29.82 18.03 4.37
N TYR A 153 29.89 18.94 3.41
CA TYR A 153 31.02 19.90 3.31
C TYR A 153 30.99 20.90 4.44
N PHE A 154 29.82 21.32 4.88
CA PHE A 154 29.60 22.24 5.98
C PHE A 154 29.75 21.54 7.33
N GLU A 155 29.26 20.35 7.49
CA GLU A 155 29.43 19.53 8.68
C GLU A 155 30.91 19.26 8.98
N GLN A 156 31.72 19.00 7.97
CA GLN A 156 33.19 18.87 8.13
C GLN A 156 33.83 20.11 8.70
N LEU A 157 33.40 21.31 8.29
CA LEU A 157 33.91 22.58 8.83
C LEU A 157 33.52 22.78 10.29
N ILE A 158 32.29 22.41 10.67
CA ILE A 158 31.83 22.46 12.05
C ILE A 158 32.64 21.50 12.92
N ASP A 159 32.79 20.27 12.50
CA ASP A 159 33.52 19.22 13.23
C ASP A 159 34.97 19.58 13.43
N LYS A 160 35.60 20.16 12.42
CA LYS A 160 36.97 20.67 12.52
C LYS A 160 37.12 21.77 13.58
N LEU A 161 36.20 22.75 13.58
CA LEU A 161 36.22 23.84 14.55
C LEU A 161 35.93 23.33 15.97
N LYS A 162 34.97 22.41 16.14
CA LYS A 162 34.72 21.78 17.44
C LYS A 162 35.96 21.06 17.97
N ALA A 163 36.64 20.32 17.11
CA ALA A 163 37.90 19.66 17.48
C ALA A 163 38.99 20.67 17.89
N GLU A 164 39.14 21.76 17.16
CA GLU A 164 40.09 22.82 17.48
C GLU A 164 39.79 23.53 18.81
N ARG A 165 38.51 23.62 19.20
CA ARG A 165 38.04 24.22 20.45
C ARG A 165 37.94 23.23 21.62
N GLY A 166 38.06 21.97 21.35
CA GLY A 166 37.91 20.91 22.36
C GLY A 166 36.47 20.76 22.88
N VAL A 167 35.48 21.09 22.07
CA VAL A 167 34.04 20.98 22.40
C VAL A 167 33.36 19.86 21.58
N THR A 168 32.25 19.36 22.09
CA THR A 168 31.52 18.25 21.47
C THR A 168 30.19 18.67 20.86
N MET A 169 29.56 19.73 21.41
CA MET A 169 28.27 20.21 20.98
C MET A 169 28.35 21.57 20.29
N ASP A 170 27.52 21.82 19.31
CA ASP A 170 27.41 23.09 18.60
C ASP A 170 27.05 24.22 19.55
N THR A 171 26.28 23.95 20.61
CA THR A 171 25.85 24.88 21.62
C THR A 171 27.02 25.44 22.47
N GLU A 172 28.17 24.79 22.45
CA GLU A 172 29.38 25.22 23.17
C GLU A 172 30.25 26.19 22.38
N LEU A 173 29.96 26.38 21.08
CA LEU A 173 30.68 27.34 20.25
C LEU A 173 30.28 28.77 20.60
N THR A 174 31.28 29.66 20.59
CA THR A 174 31.10 31.10 20.88
C THR A 174 30.51 31.87 19.70
N ALA A 175 30.04 33.09 19.92
CA ALA A 175 29.57 33.96 18.85
C ALA A 175 30.65 34.19 17.76
N ASP A 176 31.90 34.38 18.17
CA ASP A 176 33.03 34.57 17.24
C ASP A 176 33.33 33.29 16.44
N ASP A 177 33.21 32.11 17.07
CA ASP A 177 33.34 30.85 16.40
C ASP A 177 32.25 30.64 15.32
N LEU A 178 31.02 30.99 15.64
CA LEU A 178 29.90 30.88 14.70
C LEU A 178 29.98 31.90 13.57
N LYS A 179 30.48 33.09 13.85
CA LYS A 179 30.80 34.12 12.84
C LYS A 179 31.87 33.59 11.86
N THR A 180 32.92 32.99 12.38
CA THR A 180 33.97 32.37 11.59
C THR A 180 33.41 31.25 10.72
N LEU A 181 32.56 30.37 11.27
CA LEU A 181 31.90 29.33 10.51
C LEU A 181 31.00 29.88 9.41
N ALA A 182 30.21 30.92 9.69
CA ALA A 182 29.35 31.53 8.67
C ALA A 182 30.17 32.02 7.46
N HIS A 183 31.30 32.68 7.72
CA HIS A 183 32.20 33.12 6.66
C HIS A 183 32.88 31.98 5.93
N GLN A 184 33.29 30.93 6.62
CA GLN A 184 33.81 29.70 6.01
C GLN A 184 32.75 29.00 5.13
N PHE A 185 31.49 28.96 5.56
CA PHE A 185 30.36 28.43 4.80
C PHE A 185 30.12 29.24 3.51
N LYS A 186 30.16 30.56 3.59
CA LYS A 186 30.09 31.42 2.39
C LYS A 186 31.26 31.18 1.43
N GLY A 187 32.45 30.91 1.94
CA GLY A 187 33.60 30.54 1.16
C GLY A 187 33.43 29.18 0.47
N GLU A 188 32.89 28.19 1.18
CA GLU A 188 32.59 26.88 0.62
C GLU A 188 31.48 26.93 -0.46
N TYR A 189 30.43 27.74 -0.19
CA TYR A 189 29.40 28.04 -1.18
C TYR A 189 30.00 28.59 -2.49
N LYS A 190 30.83 29.64 -2.36
CA LYS A 190 31.50 30.27 -3.51
C LYS A 190 32.40 29.30 -4.27
N LYS A 191 33.11 28.44 -3.55
CA LYS A 191 33.97 27.42 -4.13
C LYS A 191 33.16 26.39 -4.97
N LYS A 192 31.96 25.98 -4.48
CA LYS A 192 31.13 24.99 -5.14
C LYS A 192 30.27 25.58 -6.26
N ILE A 193 29.74 26.76 -6.08
CA ILE A 193 28.77 27.41 -6.98
C ILE A 193 29.44 28.38 -7.96
N GLY A 194 30.60 28.95 -7.60
CA GLY A 194 31.31 29.94 -8.41
C GLY A 194 30.74 31.36 -8.31
N LYS A 195 29.80 31.60 -7.40
CA LYS A 195 29.19 32.90 -7.13
C LYS A 195 29.12 33.13 -5.63
N ASP A 196 29.04 34.42 -5.23
CA ASP A 196 28.85 34.77 -3.83
C ASP A 196 27.45 34.33 -3.34
N PHE A 197 27.35 34.03 -2.03
CA PHE A 197 26.09 33.72 -1.38
C PHE A 197 25.13 34.90 -1.54
N PRO A 198 23.85 34.68 -1.91
CA PRO A 198 22.90 35.76 -2.20
C PRO A 198 22.60 36.61 -0.94
N ASP A 199 22.82 37.92 -1.04
CA ASP A 199 22.60 38.88 0.03
C ASP A 199 21.22 39.56 -0.03
N ASP A 200 20.56 39.56 -1.19
CA ASP A 200 19.21 40.11 -1.34
C ASP A 200 18.15 39.11 -0.79
N PRO A 201 17.45 39.50 0.28
CA PRO A 201 16.41 38.64 0.86
C PRO A 201 15.30 38.21 -0.10
N LYS A 202 14.94 39.09 -1.04
CA LYS A 202 13.89 38.77 -2.05
C LYS A 202 14.34 37.70 -3.01
N ASP A 203 15.61 37.74 -3.44
CA ASP A 203 16.17 36.68 -4.27
C ASP A 203 16.24 35.34 -3.50
N GLN A 204 16.68 35.42 -2.22
CA GLN A 204 16.68 34.22 -1.35
C GLN A 204 15.30 33.57 -1.28
N LEU A 205 14.26 34.39 -1.09
CA LEU A 205 12.88 33.91 -0.98
C LEU A 205 12.38 33.22 -2.27
N LEU A 206 12.60 33.87 -3.41
CA LEU A 206 12.18 33.29 -4.72
C LEU A 206 12.91 32.00 -5.03
N TYR A 207 14.20 31.92 -4.82
CA TYR A 207 14.97 30.70 -5.02
C TYR A 207 14.56 29.59 -4.07
N ALA A 208 14.23 29.92 -2.82
CA ALA A 208 13.74 28.95 -1.85
C ALA A 208 12.36 28.39 -2.25
N ILE A 209 11.43 29.24 -2.68
CA ILE A 209 10.11 28.79 -3.18
C ILE A 209 10.28 27.89 -4.40
N LYS A 210 11.13 28.30 -5.34
CA LYS A 210 11.45 27.51 -6.53
C LYS A 210 12.04 26.14 -6.18
N ALA A 211 12.92 26.08 -5.17
CA ALA A 211 13.48 24.83 -4.69
C ALA A 211 12.44 23.88 -4.10
N VAL A 212 11.47 24.41 -3.36
CA VAL A 212 10.36 23.62 -2.81
C VAL A 212 9.47 23.10 -3.93
N PHE A 213 9.11 23.88 -4.92
CA PHE A 213 8.37 23.39 -6.09
C PHE A 213 9.14 22.30 -6.83
N ARG A 214 10.45 22.48 -7.01
CA ARG A 214 11.32 21.49 -7.65
C ARG A 214 11.38 20.19 -6.87
N SER A 215 11.34 20.24 -5.55
CA SER A 215 11.40 19.04 -4.68
C SER A 215 10.21 18.11 -4.88
N TRP A 216 9.08 18.59 -5.41
CA TRP A 216 7.94 17.76 -5.78
C TRP A 216 8.30 16.67 -6.79
N ASP A 217 9.23 16.93 -7.68
CA ASP A 217 9.67 16.01 -8.73
C ASP A 217 11.04 15.35 -8.45
N ASN A 218 11.49 15.37 -7.21
CA ASN A 218 12.73 14.66 -6.89
C ASN A 218 12.51 13.12 -6.85
N PRO A 219 13.56 12.31 -7.08
CA PRO A 219 13.42 10.85 -7.17
C PRO A 219 12.76 10.21 -5.95
N ARG A 220 13.15 10.63 -4.73
CA ARG A 220 12.55 10.08 -3.49
C ARG A 220 11.08 10.42 -3.34
N ALA A 221 10.68 11.63 -3.72
CA ALA A 221 9.27 12.04 -3.70
C ALA A 221 8.44 11.28 -4.74
N ASN A 222 9.00 11.04 -5.93
CA ASN A 222 8.34 10.26 -6.97
C ASN A 222 8.07 8.83 -6.53
N VAL A 223 9.04 8.17 -5.91
CA VAL A 223 8.89 6.81 -5.35
C VAL A 223 7.82 6.81 -4.26
N TYR A 224 7.92 7.73 -3.30
CA TYR A 224 6.95 7.82 -2.20
C TYR A 224 5.53 8.02 -2.69
N ARG A 225 5.33 8.91 -3.67
CA ARG A 225 3.98 9.15 -4.23
C ARG A 225 3.42 7.89 -4.89
N ARG A 226 4.23 7.18 -5.66
CA ARG A 226 3.83 5.92 -6.29
C ARG A 226 3.42 4.88 -5.26
N ASP A 227 4.23 4.72 -4.22
CA ASP A 227 3.97 3.73 -3.17
C ASP A 227 2.74 4.06 -2.30
N ASN A 228 2.32 5.33 -2.29
CA ASN A 228 1.20 5.82 -1.48
C ASN A 228 0.00 6.33 -2.32
N ASP A 229 -0.06 6.01 -3.59
CA ASP A 229 -1.16 6.39 -4.51
C ASP A 229 -1.44 7.92 -4.54
N ILE A 230 -0.39 8.74 -4.48
CA ILE A 230 -0.51 10.20 -4.53
C ILE A 230 -0.29 10.67 -5.97
N PRO A 231 -1.31 11.23 -6.64
CA PRO A 231 -1.18 11.69 -8.02
C PRO A 231 -0.15 12.81 -8.17
N TYR A 232 0.65 12.73 -9.21
CA TYR A 232 1.63 13.76 -9.55
C TYR A 232 0.98 15.12 -9.80
N SER A 233 -0.22 15.12 -10.40
CA SER A 233 -1.00 16.31 -10.72
C SER A 233 -1.42 17.17 -9.52
N TRP A 234 -1.33 16.61 -8.30
CA TRP A 234 -1.69 17.37 -7.11
C TRP A 234 -0.74 18.53 -6.81
N GLY A 235 0.55 18.39 -7.10
CA GLY A 235 1.55 19.37 -6.74
C GLY A 235 1.72 19.56 -5.22
N THR A 236 2.56 20.50 -4.85
CA THR A 236 2.75 20.92 -3.46
C THR A 236 2.42 22.41 -3.29
N ALA A 237 1.86 22.77 -2.14
CA ALA A 237 1.83 24.15 -1.70
C ALA A 237 3.17 24.53 -1.04
N VAL A 238 3.41 25.81 -0.91
CA VAL A 238 4.56 26.37 -0.21
C VAL A 238 4.07 27.35 0.85
N ASN A 239 4.54 27.20 2.08
CA ASN A 239 4.19 28.05 3.21
C ASN A 239 5.36 28.95 3.55
N VAL A 240 5.14 30.27 3.48
CA VAL A 240 6.06 31.31 3.93
C VAL A 240 5.55 31.87 5.25
N GLN A 241 6.29 31.64 6.31
CA GLN A 241 5.84 31.91 7.67
C GLN A 241 6.91 32.67 8.47
N MET A 242 6.48 33.65 9.26
CA MET A 242 7.38 34.35 10.19
C MET A 242 8.05 33.31 11.12
N MET A 243 9.36 33.46 11.31
CA MET A 243 10.11 32.60 12.22
C MET A 243 9.71 32.85 13.67
N ALA A 244 9.61 31.77 14.44
CA ALA A 244 9.64 31.76 15.89
C ALA A 244 10.88 30.97 16.32
N PHE A 245 11.65 31.51 17.25
CA PHE A 245 12.98 31.01 17.57
C PHE A 245 13.00 30.26 18.91
N GLY A 246 13.16 28.96 18.86
CA GLY A 246 13.37 28.10 20.02
C GLY A 246 14.81 28.03 20.51
N ASN A 247 15.74 28.73 19.84
CA ASN A 247 17.17 28.66 20.08
C ASN A 247 17.80 29.98 20.56
N MET A 248 16.99 30.88 21.11
CA MET A 248 17.51 32.15 21.64
C MET A 248 18.09 32.05 23.03
N GLY A 249 17.95 30.91 23.71
CA GLY A 249 18.45 30.71 25.08
C GLY A 249 17.60 29.65 25.81
N ASP A 250 17.84 29.52 27.11
CA ASP A 250 17.16 28.47 27.92
C ASP A 250 15.66 28.78 28.17
N ASP A 251 15.22 30.00 27.91
CA ASP A 251 13.80 30.39 27.94
C ASP A 251 13.04 30.01 26.68
N CYS A 252 13.72 29.38 25.75
CA CYS A 252 13.22 29.01 24.46
C CYS A 252 13.33 27.50 24.26
N GLY A 253 12.51 26.96 23.38
CA GLY A 253 12.55 25.56 23.05
C GLY A 253 11.65 25.21 21.87
N THR A 254 11.70 23.98 21.47
CA THR A 254 10.88 23.45 20.39
C THR A 254 10.52 22.01 20.69
N GLY A 255 9.41 21.54 20.15
CA GLY A 255 8.99 20.16 20.36
C GLY A 255 7.94 19.66 19.38
N VAL A 256 7.70 18.38 19.49
CA VAL A 256 6.66 17.65 18.78
C VAL A 256 5.85 16.84 19.79
N ALA A 257 4.55 16.83 19.63
CA ALA A 257 3.69 16.08 20.53
C ALA A 257 2.44 15.56 19.83
N PHE A 258 1.92 14.46 20.40
CA PHE A 258 0.65 13.85 20.02
C PHE A 258 -0.33 13.96 21.15
N THR A 259 -1.58 14.21 20.87
CA THR A 259 -2.64 14.26 21.90
C THR A 259 -2.92 12.90 22.53
N ARG A 260 -2.59 11.83 21.83
CA ARG A 260 -2.66 10.44 22.31
C ARG A 260 -1.41 9.69 21.88
N ASN A 261 -1.09 8.60 22.53
CA ASN A 261 0.08 7.80 22.17
C ASN A 261 -0.12 7.17 20.78
N PRO A 262 0.71 7.50 19.78
CA PRO A 262 0.56 6.99 18.43
C PRO A 262 0.88 5.51 18.27
N ALA A 263 1.55 4.90 19.23
CA ALA A 263 1.87 3.47 19.21
C ALA A 263 0.79 2.63 19.88
N THR A 264 0.20 3.09 20.98
CA THR A 264 -0.74 2.33 21.81
C THR A 264 -2.18 2.83 21.77
N GLY A 265 -2.40 4.08 21.39
CA GLY A 265 -3.71 4.73 21.44
C GLY A 265 -4.12 5.26 22.81
N GLU A 266 -3.26 5.12 23.83
CA GLU A 266 -3.54 5.64 25.16
C GLU A 266 -3.82 7.15 25.14
N LYS A 267 -4.89 7.57 25.81
CA LYS A 267 -5.27 8.98 25.94
C LYS A 267 -4.35 9.72 26.92
N LYS A 268 -3.16 10.01 26.46
CA LYS A 268 -2.14 10.75 27.20
C LYS A 268 -1.28 11.51 26.23
N LEU A 269 -0.99 12.77 26.55
CA LEU A 269 -0.06 13.61 25.77
C LEU A 269 1.29 12.92 25.70
N PHE A 270 1.74 12.69 24.47
CA PHE A 270 2.97 11.96 24.14
C PHE A 270 3.85 12.81 23.24
N GLY A 271 5.10 12.96 23.57
CA GLY A 271 5.99 13.75 22.73
C GLY A 271 7.31 14.09 23.39
N GLU A 272 8.06 14.92 22.71
CA GLU A 272 9.43 15.29 23.09
C GLU A 272 9.66 16.78 22.82
N PHE A 273 10.54 17.38 23.61
CA PHE A 273 10.97 18.75 23.40
C PHE A 273 12.45 18.93 23.74
N LEU A 274 13.03 20.00 23.20
CA LEU A 274 14.38 20.46 23.50
C LEU A 274 14.34 21.93 23.92
N THR A 275 15.12 22.29 24.93
CA THR A 275 15.40 23.66 25.24
C THR A 275 16.51 24.21 24.34
N ASN A 276 16.49 25.48 24.06
CA ASN A 276 17.49 26.14 23.24
C ASN A 276 17.82 25.41 21.95
N ALA A 277 16.78 25.18 21.11
CA ALA A 277 16.86 24.37 19.89
C ALA A 277 15.89 24.88 18.81
N GLN A 278 16.23 24.61 17.55
CA GLN A 278 15.30 24.75 16.43
C GLN A 278 14.65 23.38 16.13
N GLY A 279 13.53 23.37 15.39
CA GLY A 279 12.75 22.16 15.13
C GLY A 279 13.56 21.01 14.51
N GLU A 280 14.54 21.32 13.68
CA GLU A 280 15.44 20.32 13.08
C GLU A 280 16.28 19.56 14.11
N ASP A 281 16.63 20.20 15.23
CA ASP A 281 17.46 19.60 16.27
C ASP A 281 16.74 18.44 17.00
N VAL A 282 15.41 18.48 17.09
CA VAL A 282 14.59 17.40 17.69
C VAL A 282 14.69 16.12 16.86
N VAL A 283 14.75 16.27 15.54
CA VAL A 283 14.73 15.13 14.60
C VAL A 283 16.16 14.65 14.29
N ALA A 284 17.15 15.53 14.35
CA ALA A 284 18.53 15.20 13.98
C ALA A 284 19.24 14.22 14.92
N GLY A 285 18.72 14.02 16.14
CA GLY A 285 19.27 13.07 17.10
C GLY A 285 20.63 13.43 17.69
N VAL A 286 21.10 14.66 17.47
CA VAL A 286 22.39 15.16 18.02
C VAL A 286 22.31 15.38 19.53
N ARG A 287 21.15 15.80 20.00
CA ARG A 287 20.83 15.98 21.41
C ARG A 287 19.68 15.03 21.79
N THR A 288 19.70 14.51 23.01
CA THR A 288 18.62 13.68 23.54
C THR A 288 17.44 14.56 23.96
N PRO A 289 16.26 14.41 23.32
CA PRO A 289 15.08 15.18 23.70
C PRO A 289 14.55 14.75 25.08
N MET A 290 13.89 15.70 25.75
CA MET A 290 13.18 15.44 26.99
C MET A 290 11.73 15.03 26.71
N PRO A 291 11.14 14.13 27.53
CA PRO A 291 9.72 13.82 27.42
C PRO A 291 8.86 15.07 27.60
N ILE A 292 7.76 15.14 26.86
CA ILE A 292 6.86 16.31 26.89
C ILE A 292 6.30 16.61 28.30
N SER A 293 6.20 15.59 29.16
CA SER A 293 5.78 15.73 30.55
C SER A 293 6.68 16.66 31.38
N GLU A 294 7.98 16.74 31.04
CA GLU A 294 8.94 17.61 31.72
C GLU A 294 8.84 19.08 31.27
N MET A 295 8.10 19.37 30.22
CA MET A 295 7.92 20.75 29.74
C MET A 295 7.23 21.63 30.77
N ALA A 296 6.39 21.07 31.63
CA ALA A 296 5.71 21.82 32.70
C ALA A 296 6.67 22.44 33.68
N GLU A 297 7.84 21.84 33.90
CA GLU A 297 8.87 22.39 34.81
C GLU A 297 9.66 23.50 34.17
N LYS A 298 9.95 23.39 32.87
CA LYS A 298 10.77 24.36 32.13
C LYS A 298 9.96 25.56 31.65
N PHE A 299 8.74 25.32 31.17
CA PHE A 299 7.87 26.33 30.59
C PHE A 299 6.42 26.18 31.11
N PRO A 300 6.18 26.46 32.41
CA PRO A 300 4.89 26.14 33.03
C PRO A 300 3.69 26.84 32.39
N LYS A 301 3.83 28.12 32.03
CA LYS A 301 2.77 28.89 31.36
C LYS A 301 2.52 28.40 29.93
N ALA A 302 3.61 28.21 29.17
CA ALA A 302 3.53 27.70 27.80
C ALA A 302 2.96 26.26 27.76
N PHE A 303 3.31 25.42 28.72
CA PHE A 303 2.80 24.08 28.83
C PHE A 303 1.29 24.05 29.11
N ALA A 304 0.81 24.88 30.07
CA ALA A 304 -0.61 24.99 30.35
C ALA A 304 -1.41 25.48 29.12
N GLN A 305 -0.88 26.47 28.41
CA GLN A 305 -1.47 26.93 27.15
C GLN A 305 -1.44 25.83 26.08
N PHE A 306 -0.37 25.05 26.01
CA PHE A 306 -0.24 23.94 25.07
C PHE A 306 -1.27 22.84 25.31
N GLU A 307 -1.51 22.48 26.57
CA GLU A 307 -2.56 21.52 26.92
C GLU A 307 -3.95 22.01 26.48
N ASP A 308 -4.26 23.30 26.67
CA ASP A 308 -5.50 23.90 26.20
C ASP A 308 -5.59 23.83 24.67
N VAL A 309 -4.52 24.15 23.96
CA VAL A 309 -4.45 24.05 22.49
C VAL A 309 -4.67 22.61 22.03
N CYS A 310 -4.05 21.64 22.69
CA CYS A 310 -4.24 20.21 22.39
C CYS A 310 -5.71 19.81 22.50
N ASN A 311 -6.39 20.20 23.55
CA ASN A 311 -7.82 19.93 23.76
C ASN A 311 -8.69 20.61 22.71
N ILE A 312 -8.40 21.84 22.36
CA ILE A 312 -9.13 22.59 21.31
C ILE A 312 -8.98 21.89 19.98
N LEU A 313 -7.77 21.54 19.59
CA LEU A 313 -7.48 20.91 18.31
C LEU A 313 -8.07 19.52 18.18
N GLU A 314 -7.95 18.67 19.21
CA GLU A 314 -8.53 17.33 19.19
C GLU A 314 -10.06 17.37 19.06
N LYS A 315 -10.73 18.26 19.78
CA LYS A 315 -12.18 18.47 19.68
C LYS A 315 -12.59 19.04 18.33
N HIS A 316 -11.80 20.01 17.80
CA HIS A 316 -12.11 20.66 16.54
C HIS A 316 -11.99 19.71 15.35
N TYR A 317 -10.89 18.98 15.26
CA TYR A 317 -10.65 18.01 14.20
C TYR A 317 -11.31 16.66 14.45
N ARG A 318 -11.79 16.41 15.66
CA ARG A 318 -12.47 15.17 16.06
C ARG A 318 -11.57 13.94 15.83
N ASP A 319 -10.28 14.11 16.03
CA ASP A 319 -9.26 13.09 15.89
C ASP A 319 -8.00 13.47 16.67
N MET A 320 -7.19 12.46 16.98
CA MET A 320 -5.87 12.63 17.58
C MET A 320 -5.00 13.53 16.71
N GLN A 321 -4.32 14.46 17.33
CA GLN A 321 -3.47 15.44 16.64
C GLN A 321 -1.99 15.19 16.88
N ASP A 322 -1.21 15.40 15.83
CA ASP A 322 0.25 15.50 15.80
C ASP A 322 0.62 16.97 15.60
N MET A 323 1.36 17.55 16.52
CA MET A 323 1.60 18.99 16.58
C MET A 323 3.08 19.28 16.69
N GLU A 324 3.49 20.35 16.02
CA GLU A 324 4.80 20.97 16.18
C GLU A 324 4.62 22.33 16.82
N PHE A 325 5.46 22.65 17.80
CA PHE A 325 5.42 23.92 18.51
C PHE A 325 6.82 24.47 18.80
N THR A 326 6.87 25.76 19.05
CA THR A 326 8.08 26.46 19.50
C THR A 326 7.72 27.37 20.66
N VAL A 327 8.59 27.42 21.64
CA VAL A 327 8.52 28.39 22.73
C VAL A 327 9.63 29.44 22.55
N GLU A 328 9.24 30.66 22.31
CA GLU A 328 10.17 31.80 22.18
C GLU A 328 9.99 32.74 23.38
N ASN A 329 11.02 32.88 24.23
CA ASN A 329 10.95 33.70 25.42
C ASN A 329 9.71 33.44 26.30
N GLN A 330 9.50 32.17 26.63
CA GLN A 330 8.36 31.68 27.42
C GLN A 330 7.00 31.78 26.70
N LYS A 331 6.94 32.21 25.45
CA LYS A 331 5.70 32.32 24.67
C LYS A 331 5.54 31.18 23.69
N LEU A 332 4.37 30.52 23.74
CA LEU A 332 4.04 29.41 22.84
C LEU A 332 3.65 29.89 21.44
N TYR A 333 4.16 29.18 20.43
CA TYR A 333 3.76 29.28 19.04
C TYR A 333 3.48 27.90 18.46
N MET A 334 2.35 27.76 17.79
CA MET A 334 2.00 26.54 17.06
C MET A 334 2.50 26.63 15.62
N LEU A 335 3.25 25.65 15.17
CA LEU A 335 3.84 25.61 13.84
C LEU A 335 3.14 24.67 12.89
N GLN A 336 2.52 23.63 13.40
CA GLN A 336 1.80 22.63 12.61
C GLN A 336 0.85 21.83 13.48
N THR A 337 -0.26 21.44 12.91
CA THR A 337 -1.12 20.37 13.39
C THR A 337 -1.58 19.51 12.24
N ARG A 338 -1.76 18.25 12.49
CA ARG A 338 -2.33 17.28 11.54
C ARG A 338 -2.93 16.12 12.30
N ASN A 339 -3.83 15.37 11.64
CA ASN A 339 -4.27 14.10 12.18
C ASN A 339 -3.05 13.18 12.31
N GLY A 340 -2.81 12.66 13.50
CA GLY A 340 -1.58 11.96 13.82
C GLY A 340 -1.45 10.64 13.10
N LYS A 341 -0.29 10.39 12.51
CA LYS A 341 0.08 9.05 12.04
C LYS A 341 0.21 8.13 13.25
N ARG A 342 -0.30 6.93 13.13
CA ARG A 342 -0.42 5.97 14.21
C ARG A 342 -0.29 4.54 13.72
N THR A 343 0.02 3.63 14.63
CA THR A 343 -0.02 2.20 14.32
C THR A 343 -1.47 1.75 14.05
N ALA A 344 -1.63 0.61 13.40
CA ALA A 344 -2.95 0.04 13.18
C ALA A 344 -3.70 -0.23 14.49
N SER A 345 -3.03 -0.78 15.49
CA SER A 345 -3.61 -1.01 16.81
C SER A 345 -4.08 0.28 17.47
N ALA A 346 -3.25 1.33 17.42
CA ALA A 346 -3.61 2.64 17.95
C ALA A 346 -4.79 3.25 17.19
N ALA A 347 -4.85 3.10 15.87
CA ALA A 347 -5.94 3.61 15.06
C ALA A 347 -7.29 3.01 15.47
N LEU A 348 -7.34 1.69 15.69
CA LEU A 348 -8.55 1.01 16.14
C LEU A 348 -8.95 1.46 17.54
N LYS A 349 -8.00 1.51 18.48
CA LYS A 349 -8.27 1.95 19.84
C LYS A 349 -8.75 3.40 19.89
N ILE A 350 -8.08 4.31 19.21
CA ILE A 350 -8.45 5.72 19.18
C ILE A 350 -9.85 5.90 18.59
N ALA A 351 -10.16 5.24 17.48
CA ALA A 351 -11.49 5.30 16.87
C ALA A 351 -12.59 4.84 17.83
N CYS A 352 -12.39 3.72 18.51
CA CYS A 352 -13.33 3.21 19.50
C CYS A 352 -13.46 4.18 20.69
N ASP A 353 -12.37 4.68 21.22
CA ASP A 353 -12.38 5.62 22.36
C ASP A 353 -13.09 6.94 22.00
N LEU A 354 -12.88 7.46 20.79
CA LEU A 354 -13.55 8.68 20.33
C LEU A 354 -15.06 8.49 20.19
N VAL A 355 -15.53 7.31 19.81
CA VAL A 355 -16.96 6.97 19.80
C VAL A 355 -17.49 6.90 21.23
N ASP A 356 -16.79 6.22 22.13
CA ASP A 356 -17.16 6.06 23.53
C ASP A 356 -17.20 7.42 24.25
N GLU A 357 -16.34 8.35 23.89
CA GLU A 357 -16.31 9.73 24.39
C GLU A 357 -17.42 10.62 23.79
N GLY A 358 -18.18 10.11 22.84
CA GLY A 358 -19.22 10.87 22.15
C GLY A 358 -18.70 11.91 21.17
N MET A 359 -17.42 11.86 20.81
CA MET A 359 -16.79 12.84 19.91
C MET A 359 -17.09 12.56 18.45
N ILE A 360 -17.19 11.29 18.06
CA ILE A 360 -17.49 10.86 16.68
C ILE A 360 -18.58 9.79 16.70
N SER A 361 -19.24 9.60 15.55
CA SER A 361 -20.19 8.50 15.33
C SER A 361 -19.46 7.21 14.92
N GLU A 362 -20.17 6.09 14.98
CA GLU A 362 -19.68 4.80 14.45
C GLU A 362 -19.28 4.91 12.97
N GLN A 363 -20.06 5.62 12.17
CA GLN A 363 -19.77 5.86 10.75
C GLN A 363 -18.46 6.62 10.55
N GLU A 364 -18.26 7.65 11.35
CA GLU A 364 -17.02 8.44 11.31
C GLU A 364 -15.81 7.61 11.75
N ALA A 365 -15.98 6.76 12.76
CA ALA A 365 -14.94 5.84 13.20
C ALA A 365 -14.52 4.86 12.09
N VAL A 366 -15.48 4.27 11.40
CA VAL A 366 -15.24 3.39 10.25
C VAL A 366 -14.52 4.16 9.12
N ALA A 367 -14.95 5.38 8.85
CA ALA A 367 -14.41 6.21 7.76
C ALA A 367 -12.96 6.67 8.02
N MET A 368 -12.54 6.79 9.27
CA MET A 368 -11.21 7.32 9.60
C MET A 368 -10.07 6.30 9.52
N ILE A 369 -10.38 5.01 9.45
CA ILE A 369 -9.38 3.94 9.43
C ILE A 369 -8.96 3.64 7.99
N GLU A 370 -7.66 3.69 7.71
CA GLU A 370 -7.12 3.27 6.43
C GLU A 370 -7.20 1.73 6.30
N PRO A 371 -7.99 1.18 5.35
CA PRO A 371 -8.23 -0.26 5.28
C PRO A 371 -6.96 -1.11 5.16
N ARG A 372 -5.97 -0.64 4.42
CA ARG A 372 -4.72 -1.38 4.21
C ARG A 372 -3.90 -1.56 5.49
N THR A 373 -4.08 -0.69 6.48
CA THR A 373 -3.37 -0.81 7.76
C THR A 373 -3.78 -2.04 8.56
N LEU A 374 -4.95 -2.62 8.26
CA LEU A 374 -5.39 -3.86 8.91
C LEU A 374 -4.50 -5.05 8.59
N ASP A 375 -3.76 -5.04 7.48
CA ASP A 375 -2.80 -6.09 7.14
C ASP A 375 -1.78 -6.33 8.26
N THR A 376 -1.32 -5.27 8.92
CA THR A 376 -0.34 -5.37 10.01
C THR A 376 -0.87 -6.09 11.24
N LEU A 377 -2.20 -6.13 11.42
CA LEU A 377 -2.86 -6.83 12.51
C LEU A 377 -3.10 -8.30 12.22
N LEU A 378 -3.08 -8.68 10.97
CA LEU A 378 -3.41 -10.03 10.49
C LEU A 378 -2.16 -10.89 10.22
N HIS A 379 -0.98 -10.27 10.20
CA HIS A 379 0.28 -10.93 9.85
C HIS A 379 1.38 -10.64 10.88
N PRO A 380 2.37 -11.55 11.06
CA PRO A 380 3.53 -11.29 11.89
C PRO A 380 4.29 -10.04 11.44
N GLN A 381 4.88 -9.31 12.38
CA GLN A 381 5.69 -8.12 12.14
C GLN A 381 7.07 -8.28 12.77
N PHE A 382 8.08 -7.57 12.28
CA PHE A 382 9.36 -7.49 12.96
C PHE A 382 9.27 -6.63 14.22
N ASP A 383 10.08 -6.97 15.22
CA ASP A 383 10.36 -6.06 16.32
C ASP A 383 10.93 -4.75 15.74
N ALA A 384 10.29 -3.63 16.06
CA ALA A 384 10.59 -2.34 15.44
C ALA A 384 12.01 -1.84 15.75
N ALA A 385 12.49 -2.08 16.98
CA ALA A 385 13.83 -1.66 17.39
C ALA A 385 14.91 -2.50 16.70
N ALA A 386 14.70 -3.81 16.58
CA ALA A 386 15.60 -4.71 15.88
C ALA A 386 15.65 -4.43 14.37
N ALA A 387 14.51 -4.15 13.76
CA ALA A 387 14.42 -3.83 12.33
C ALA A 387 15.16 -2.53 11.97
N LYS A 388 15.10 -1.52 12.82
CA LYS A 388 15.83 -0.24 12.61
C LYS A 388 17.35 -0.41 12.64
N LYS A 389 17.86 -1.38 13.37
CA LYS A 389 19.30 -1.67 13.47
C LYS A 389 19.81 -2.60 12.39
N ALA A 390 18.91 -3.29 11.70
CA ALA A 390 19.25 -4.24 10.66
C ALA A 390 19.61 -3.54 9.35
N GLU A 391 20.61 -4.07 8.66
CA GLU A 391 21.05 -3.58 7.37
C GLU A 391 20.16 -4.15 6.26
N VAL A 392 19.63 -3.28 5.41
CA VAL A 392 18.89 -3.67 4.20
C VAL A 392 19.90 -4.08 3.13
N ILE A 393 19.93 -5.36 2.79
CA ILE A 393 20.83 -5.92 1.79
C ILE A 393 20.20 -6.06 0.41
N GLY A 394 18.89 -5.93 0.32
CA GLY A 394 18.15 -5.96 -0.94
C GLY A 394 16.77 -5.37 -0.76
N LYS A 395 16.20 -4.91 -1.87
CA LYS A 395 14.83 -4.43 -1.93
C LYS A 395 14.15 -4.93 -3.19
N ALA A 396 12.96 -5.46 -3.02
CA ALA A 396 12.15 -5.96 -4.11
C ALA A 396 10.68 -5.65 -3.84
N LEU A 397 9.78 -6.34 -4.50
CA LEU A 397 8.35 -6.11 -4.36
C LEU A 397 7.80 -6.79 -3.10
N GLY A 398 7.20 -6.03 -2.21
CA GLY A 398 6.38 -6.56 -1.12
C GLY A 398 5.10 -7.16 -1.69
N ALA A 399 5.12 -8.46 -1.95
CA ALA A 399 4.05 -9.14 -2.68
C ALA A 399 2.95 -9.73 -1.78
N SER A 400 3.30 -10.08 -0.55
CA SER A 400 2.34 -10.51 0.48
C SER A 400 2.84 -10.06 1.84
N PRO A 401 2.00 -9.39 2.64
CA PRO A 401 2.44 -8.72 3.85
C PRO A 401 2.92 -9.68 4.94
N GLY A 402 3.63 -9.13 5.91
CA GLY A 402 4.19 -9.84 7.05
C GLY A 402 5.71 -9.87 7.05
N ALA A 403 6.26 -10.32 8.16
CA ALA A 403 7.69 -10.46 8.38
C ALA A 403 8.07 -11.95 8.43
N ALA A 404 9.16 -12.29 7.77
CA ALA A 404 9.70 -13.65 7.80
C ALA A 404 11.18 -13.63 8.16
N SER A 405 11.57 -14.56 9.03
CA SER A 405 12.94 -14.84 9.39
C SER A 405 13.11 -16.35 9.46
N GLY A 406 14.10 -16.89 8.78
CA GLY A 406 14.32 -18.33 8.77
C GLY A 406 15.59 -18.75 8.05
N LYS A 407 15.88 -20.03 8.18
CA LYS A 407 16.97 -20.69 7.45
C LYS A 407 16.58 -20.87 5.98
N ILE A 408 17.48 -20.57 5.10
CA ILE A 408 17.28 -20.66 3.65
C ILE A 408 17.15 -22.13 3.24
N VAL A 409 16.10 -22.43 2.48
CA VAL A 409 15.93 -23.67 1.72
C VAL A 409 15.56 -23.35 0.28
N PHE A 410 15.93 -24.20 -0.66
CA PHE A 410 15.80 -23.97 -2.10
C PHE A 410 14.76 -24.83 -2.79
N THR A 411 14.22 -25.83 -2.09
CA THR A 411 13.20 -26.74 -2.64
C THR A 411 12.02 -26.88 -1.68
N ALA A 412 10.87 -27.21 -2.25
CA ALA A 412 9.66 -27.49 -1.46
C ALA A 412 9.84 -28.69 -0.53
N GLU A 413 10.53 -29.73 -0.98
CA GLU A 413 10.84 -30.92 -0.19
C GLU A 413 11.71 -30.58 1.01
N ASP A 414 12.76 -29.79 0.82
CA ASP A 414 13.64 -29.34 1.91
C ASP A 414 12.87 -28.46 2.91
N ALA A 415 11.98 -27.59 2.44
CA ALA A 415 11.13 -26.78 3.30
C ALA A 415 10.26 -27.66 4.20
N LYS A 416 9.59 -28.66 3.64
CA LYS A 416 8.78 -29.61 4.41
C LYS A 416 9.61 -30.40 5.41
N ALA A 417 10.73 -30.94 4.98
CA ALA A 417 11.61 -31.76 5.82
C ALA A 417 12.17 -30.99 7.01
N GLU A 418 12.69 -29.78 6.80
CA GLU A 418 13.25 -28.96 7.87
C GLU A 418 12.17 -28.42 8.81
N ALA A 419 11.03 -27.99 8.28
CA ALA A 419 9.89 -27.55 9.09
C ALA A 419 9.33 -28.68 9.98
N ALA A 420 9.34 -29.91 9.49
CA ALA A 420 8.93 -31.09 10.27
C ALA A 420 9.86 -31.36 11.47
N LYS A 421 11.11 -30.90 11.41
CA LYS A 421 12.07 -30.95 12.52
C LYS A 421 11.90 -29.80 13.51
N GLY A 422 10.95 -28.89 13.28
CA GLY A 422 10.72 -27.71 14.10
C GLY A 422 11.59 -26.50 13.72
N GLU A 423 12.31 -26.56 12.61
CA GLU A 423 13.13 -25.45 12.12
C GLU A 423 12.27 -24.39 11.42
N LYS A 424 12.59 -23.13 11.64
CA LYS A 424 12.02 -22.01 10.88
C LYS A 424 12.79 -21.86 9.59
N VAL A 425 12.10 -22.05 8.46
CA VAL A 425 12.71 -21.98 7.14
C VAL A 425 12.04 -20.92 6.28
N VAL A 426 12.78 -20.37 5.33
CA VAL A 426 12.27 -19.52 4.24
C VAL A 426 12.62 -20.17 2.92
N LEU A 427 11.65 -20.19 2.02
CA LEU A 427 11.81 -20.78 0.68
C LEU A 427 12.32 -19.71 -0.28
N VAL A 428 13.51 -19.90 -0.82
CA VAL A 428 14.12 -19.01 -1.80
C VAL A 428 14.20 -19.73 -3.15
N ARG A 429 13.49 -19.19 -4.13
CA ARG A 429 13.38 -19.78 -5.47
C ARG A 429 13.66 -18.75 -6.55
N LEU A 430 14.06 -19.21 -7.72
CA LEU A 430 14.09 -18.38 -8.92
C LEU A 430 12.66 -17.88 -9.23
N GLU A 431 11.72 -18.81 -9.26
CA GLU A 431 10.27 -18.60 -9.30
C GLU A 431 9.58 -19.84 -8.70
N THR A 432 8.33 -19.71 -8.25
CA THR A 432 7.58 -20.85 -7.74
C THR A 432 6.60 -21.38 -8.79
N SER A 433 6.29 -22.65 -8.65
CA SER A 433 5.26 -23.34 -9.45
C SER A 433 4.22 -23.97 -8.53
N PRO A 434 3.09 -24.46 -9.08
CA PRO A 434 2.08 -25.13 -8.26
C PRO A 434 2.61 -26.33 -7.45
N GLU A 435 3.67 -26.96 -7.91
CA GLU A 435 4.33 -28.06 -7.21
C GLU A 435 5.01 -27.64 -5.90
N ASP A 436 5.29 -26.35 -5.73
CA ASP A 436 5.94 -25.80 -4.54
C ASP A 436 4.97 -25.51 -3.38
N ILE A 437 3.65 -25.66 -3.56
CA ILE A 437 2.63 -25.25 -2.58
C ILE A 437 2.88 -25.82 -1.19
N GLU A 438 3.21 -27.11 -1.06
CA GLU A 438 3.46 -27.72 0.24
C GLU A 438 4.69 -27.14 0.94
N GLY A 439 5.74 -26.83 0.18
CA GLY A 439 6.91 -26.16 0.72
C GLY A 439 6.63 -24.70 1.12
N MET A 440 5.80 -24.02 0.34
CA MET A 440 5.34 -22.66 0.67
C MET A 440 4.53 -22.64 1.96
N LYS A 441 3.67 -23.61 2.18
CA LYS A 441 2.90 -23.77 3.43
C LYS A 441 3.82 -23.97 4.65
N ALA A 442 4.85 -24.77 4.49
CA ALA A 442 5.80 -25.10 5.55
C ALA A 442 6.73 -23.94 5.92
N ALA A 443 7.06 -23.08 4.95
CA ALA A 443 7.98 -21.96 5.13
C ALA A 443 7.36 -20.80 5.92
N GLN A 444 8.20 -20.02 6.58
CA GLN A 444 7.81 -18.77 7.22
C GLN A 444 7.51 -17.69 6.20
N GLY A 445 8.17 -17.71 5.07
CA GLY A 445 7.98 -16.78 3.97
C GLY A 445 8.66 -17.26 2.69
N ILE A 446 8.36 -16.59 1.59
CA ILE A 446 8.82 -16.91 0.25
C ILE A 446 9.55 -15.71 -0.33
N LEU A 447 10.75 -15.93 -0.87
CA LEU A 447 11.56 -14.96 -1.57
C LEU A 447 11.82 -15.46 -2.99
N THR A 448 11.42 -14.70 -4.00
CA THR A 448 11.70 -15.07 -5.39
C THR A 448 12.55 -14.03 -6.10
N VAL A 449 13.38 -14.50 -7.04
CA VAL A 449 14.20 -13.65 -7.89
C VAL A 449 13.37 -13.02 -9.01
N ARG A 450 12.40 -13.76 -9.54
CA ARG A 450 11.48 -13.34 -10.60
C ARG A 450 10.06 -13.29 -10.09
N GLY A 451 9.24 -12.51 -10.77
CA GLY A 451 7.82 -12.41 -10.50
C GLY A 451 7.39 -11.02 -10.02
N GLY A 452 6.12 -10.74 -10.18
CA GLY A 452 5.46 -9.51 -9.75
C GLY A 452 4.34 -9.78 -8.75
N MET A 453 3.47 -8.80 -8.52
CA MET A 453 2.32 -8.88 -7.61
C MET A 453 1.35 -10.00 -7.94
N THR A 454 1.35 -10.47 -9.15
CA THR A 454 0.41 -11.43 -9.69
C THR A 454 1.07 -12.75 -10.07
N SER A 455 2.35 -12.91 -9.76
CA SER A 455 3.07 -14.19 -9.93
C SER A 455 2.46 -15.28 -9.05
N HIS A 456 2.70 -16.52 -9.39
CA HIS A 456 2.24 -17.67 -8.61
C HIS A 456 2.65 -17.55 -7.13
N ALA A 457 3.91 -17.20 -6.86
CA ALA A 457 4.40 -17.00 -5.49
C ALA A 457 3.60 -15.95 -4.73
N ALA A 458 3.35 -14.80 -5.33
CA ALA A 458 2.60 -13.70 -4.73
C ALA A 458 1.15 -14.06 -4.43
N VAL A 459 0.46 -14.64 -5.40
CA VAL A 459 -0.97 -15.00 -5.27
C VAL A 459 -1.17 -16.09 -4.22
N VAL A 460 -0.37 -17.15 -4.27
CA VAL A 460 -0.48 -18.27 -3.34
C VAL A 460 -0.09 -17.85 -1.93
N ALA A 461 0.99 -17.08 -1.77
CA ALA A 461 1.41 -16.57 -0.47
C ALA A 461 0.33 -15.69 0.19
N ARG A 462 -0.32 -14.82 -0.59
CA ARG A 462 -1.45 -14.02 -0.08
C ARG A 462 -2.63 -14.87 0.36
N GLY A 463 -2.96 -15.89 -0.42
CA GLY A 463 -4.01 -16.84 -0.05
C GLY A 463 -3.71 -17.57 1.26
N MET A 464 -2.46 -17.92 1.49
CA MET A 464 -1.98 -18.61 2.71
C MET A 464 -1.73 -17.67 3.89
N GLY A 465 -1.72 -16.36 3.69
CA GLY A 465 -1.30 -15.40 4.71
C GLY A 465 0.20 -15.46 5.02
N LYS A 466 1.01 -15.89 4.08
CA LYS A 466 2.48 -15.99 4.22
C LYS A 466 3.15 -14.76 3.65
N CYS A 467 4.23 -14.33 4.30
CA CYS A 467 5.10 -13.28 3.81
C CYS A 467 5.70 -13.64 2.45
N CYS A 468 5.66 -12.73 1.49
CA CYS A 468 6.31 -12.92 0.21
C CYS A 468 6.97 -11.64 -0.27
N VAL A 469 8.24 -11.76 -0.64
CA VAL A 469 8.99 -10.75 -1.38
C VAL A 469 9.32 -11.33 -2.75
N SER A 470 8.88 -10.67 -3.79
CA SER A 470 8.92 -11.17 -5.17
C SER A 470 9.76 -10.26 -6.06
N GLY A 471 10.40 -10.85 -7.07
CA GLY A 471 11.15 -10.08 -8.06
C GLY A 471 12.45 -9.45 -7.54
N CYS A 472 13.14 -10.10 -6.61
CA CYS A 472 14.43 -9.64 -6.11
C CYS A 472 15.53 -9.89 -7.14
N SER A 473 15.57 -9.08 -8.17
CA SER A 473 16.51 -9.22 -9.31
C SER A 473 17.99 -8.98 -8.95
N ALA A 474 18.25 -8.40 -7.77
CA ALA A 474 19.59 -8.25 -7.23
C ALA A 474 20.23 -9.59 -6.82
N ILE A 475 19.42 -10.62 -6.63
CA ILE A 475 19.90 -11.98 -6.32
C ILE A 475 20.43 -12.65 -7.60
N THR A 476 21.64 -13.17 -7.51
CA THR A 476 22.18 -14.11 -8.51
C THR A 476 22.01 -15.52 -7.97
N MET A 477 21.07 -16.27 -8.54
CA MET A 477 20.69 -17.60 -8.06
C MET A 477 21.50 -18.72 -8.70
N ASP A 478 21.91 -19.70 -7.89
CA ASP A 478 22.45 -20.98 -8.31
C ASP A 478 21.68 -22.10 -7.58
N GLU A 479 20.53 -22.48 -8.11
CA GLU A 479 19.67 -23.48 -7.51
C GLU A 479 20.32 -24.87 -7.44
N ALA A 480 21.15 -25.21 -8.44
CA ALA A 480 21.84 -26.50 -8.50
C ALA A 480 22.80 -26.71 -7.33
N ASN A 481 23.53 -25.66 -6.95
CA ASN A 481 24.47 -25.67 -5.83
C ASN A 481 23.83 -25.16 -4.53
N LYS A 482 22.55 -24.89 -4.51
CA LYS A 482 21.81 -24.42 -3.36
C LYS A 482 22.48 -23.21 -2.69
N CYS A 483 22.75 -22.18 -3.48
CA CYS A 483 23.29 -20.92 -3.02
C CYS A 483 22.85 -19.76 -3.90
N PHE A 484 22.98 -18.55 -3.37
CA PHE A 484 22.78 -17.31 -4.13
C PHE A 484 23.70 -16.21 -3.60
N THR A 485 23.93 -15.21 -4.43
CA THR A 485 24.71 -14.02 -4.07
C THR A 485 23.79 -12.81 -4.01
N LEU A 486 23.89 -12.05 -2.93
CA LEU A 486 23.15 -10.80 -2.73
C LEU A 486 24.04 -9.81 -1.98
N SER A 487 24.16 -8.58 -2.50
CA SER A 487 24.97 -7.52 -1.89
C SER A 487 26.43 -7.94 -1.59
N GLY A 488 27.01 -8.71 -2.50
CA GLY A 488 28.40 -9.17 -2.41
C GLY A 488 28.66 -10.34 -1.44
N LYS A 489 27.63 -10.85 -0.78
CA LYS A 489 27.71 -12.01 0.10
C LYS A 489 27.04 -13.22 -0.53
N THR A 490 27.63 -14.40 -0.37
CA THR A 490 27.05 -15.68 -0.79
C THR A 490 26.30 -16.32 0.35
N TYR A 491 25.05 -16.69 0.11
CA TYR A 491 24.16 -17.36 1.05
C TYR A 491 23.98 -18.81 0.63
N HIS A 492 24.13 -19.71 1.57
CA HIS A 492 23.97 -21.15 1.40
C HIS A 492 22.74 -21.67 2.12
N GLU A 493 22.32 -22.89 1.78
CA GLU A 493 21.26 -23.56 2.51
C GLU A 493 21.58 -23.61 4.02
N GLY A 494 20.62 -23.25 4.85
CA GLY A 494 20.78 -23.17 6.28
C GLY A 494 21.26 -21.84 6.84
N ASP A 495 21.72 -20.92 6.01
CA ASP A 495 22.01 -19.56 6.44
C ASP A 495 20.71 -18.80 6.77
N TRP A 496 20.79 -17.89 7.72
CA TRP A 496 19.64 -17.10 8.13
C TRP A 496 19.48 -15.85 7.26
N ILE A 497 18.23 -15.59 6.84
CA ILE A 497 17.82 -14.38 6.16
C ILE A 497 16.45 -13.94 6.67
N SER A 498 16.22 -12.65 6.60
CA SER A 498 14.94 -12.05 6.99
C SER A 498 14.44 -11.13 5.88
N PHE A 499 13.13 -11.03 5.71
CA PHE A 499 12.53 -10.11 4.74
C PHE A 499 11.12 -9.69 5.16
N ASP A 500 10.73 -8.50 4.70
CA ASP A 500 9.45 -7.87 5.00
C ASP A 500 8.59 -7.82 3.74
N GLY A 501 7.52 -8.58 3.75
CA GLY A 501 6.56 -8.65 2.64
C GLY A 501 5.69 -7.41 2.48
N SER A 502 5.70 -6.50 3.45
CA SER A 502 4.95 -5.25 3.36
C SER A 502 5.69 -4.17 2.58
N ASN A 503 7.01 -4.10 2.71
CA ASN A 503 7.85 -3.09 2.07
C ASN A 503 8.90 -3.64 1.09
N GLY A 504 9.06 -4.96 1.03
CA GLY A 504 10.01 -5.62 0.12
C GLY A 504 11.47 -5.62 0.56
N ASN A 505 11.79 -5.18 1.76
CA ASN A 505 13.14 -5.17 2.28
C ASN A 505 13.64 -6.56 2.62
N VAL A 506 14.90 -6.83 2.28
CA VAL A 506 15.62 -8.07 2.62
C VAL A 506 16.79 -7.72 3.53
N TYR A 507 16.96 -8.51 4.59
CA TYR A 507 17.95 -8.29 5.65
C TYR A 507 18.84 -9.51 5.84
N ASP A 508 20.09 -9.29 6.23
CA ASP A 508 20.99 -10.37 6.65
C ASP A 508 20.64 -10.86 8.06
N GLY A 509 20.69 -12.17 8.25
CA GLY A 509 20.55 -12.80 9.58
C GLY A 509 19.14 -12.82 10.12
N VAL A 510 19.05 -12.94 11.44
CA VAL A 510 17.81 -13.08 12.20
C VAL A 510 17.31 -11.73 12.68
N ILE A 511 16.02 -11.45 12.43
CA ILE A 511 15.31 -10.35 13.07
C ILE A 511 14.13 -10.97 13.85
N PRO A 512 13.98 -10.68 15.16
CA PRO A 512 12.85 -11.18 15.94
C PRO A 512 11.52 -10.71 15.36
N THR A 513 10.52 -11.59 15.36
CA THR A 513 9.16 -11.33 14.90
C THR A 513 8.17 -11.31 16.07
N VAL A 514 7.10 -10.54 15.91
CA VAL A 514 5.97 -10.47 16.83
C VAL A 514 4.74 -11.01 16.09
N ASP A 515 4.06 -11.97 16.71
CA ASP A 515 2.87 -12.59 16.10
C ASP A 515 1.71 -11.63 15.99
N ALA A 516 0.85 -11.88 15.01
CA ALA A 516 -0.38 -11.12 14.80
C ALA A 516 -1.32 -11.26 15.99
N SER A 517 -1.87 -10.14 16.47
CA SER A 517 -2.88 -10.13 17.52
C SER A 517 -4.10 -9.33 17.08
N ILE A 518 -5.28 -9.92 17.27
CA ILE A 518 -6.58 -9.29 16.98
C ILE A 518 -7.18 -8.82 18.30
N SER A 519 -7.41 -7.51 18.42
CA SER A 519 -7.99 -6.89 19.62
C SER A 519 -9.51 -6.89 19.62
N GLY A 520 -10.12 -6.57 20.76
CA GLY A 520 -11.56 -6.35 20.87
C GLY A 520 -12.02 -5.14 20.05
N GLU A 521 -11.19 -4.15 19.90
CA GLU A 521 -11.45 -2.96 19.06
C GLU A 521 -11.57 -3.34 17.58
N PHE A 522 -10.77 -4.29 17.11
CA PHE A 522 -10.92 -4.83 15.76
C PHE A 522 -12.33 -5.40 15.53
N SER A 523 -12.82 -6.21 16.45
CA SER A 523 -14.16 -6.79 16.37
C SER A 523 -15.26 -5.72 16.38
N ARG A 524 -15.11 -4.69 17.18
CA ARG A 524 -16.05 -3.55 17.22
C ARG A 524 -16.11 -2.81 15.89
N ILE A 525 -14.94 -2.47 15.33
CA ILE A 525 -14.83 -1.77 14.03
C ILE A 525 -15.43 -2.63 12.93
N MET A 526 -15.13 -3.91 12.89
CA MET A 526 -15.68 -4.83 11.88
C MET A 526 -17.20 -4.98 12.00
N GLY A 527 -17.74 -5.01 13.23
CA GLY A 527 -19.17 -5.01 13.47
C GLY A 527 -19.86 -3.75 12.93
N TRP A 528 -19.24 -2.59 13.12
CA TRP A 528 -19.76 -1.33 12.55
C TRP A 528 -19.65 -1.33 11.04
N ALA A 529 -18.53 -1.81 10.48
CA ALA A 529 -18.38 -1.94 9.03
C ALA A 529 -19.49 -2.79 8.42
N ASP A 530 -19.78 -3.94 8.99
CA ASP A 530 -20.86 -4.83 8.51
C ASP A 530 -22.25 -4.18 8.58
N LYS A 531 -22.47 -3.32 9.55
CA LYS A 531 -23.74 -2.58 9.71
C LYS A 531 -23.98 -1.59 8.56
N TYR A 532 -22.94 -0.98 8.00
CA TYR A 532 -23.07 0.11 7.03
C TYR A 532 -22.76 -0.29 5.59
N ARG A 533 -22.04 -1.39 5.35
CA ARG A 533 -21.74 -1.83 3.98
C ARG A 533 -22.97 -2.37 3.27
N LYS A 534 -23.04 -2.15 1.96
CA LYS A 534 -24.05 -2.75 1.06
C LYS A 534 -23.49 -3.97 0.35
N LEU A 535 -22.24 -3.93 -0.08
CA LEU A 535 -21.57 -5.07 -0.72
C LEU A 535 -21.39 -6.22 0.26
N SER A 536 -21.76 -7.42 -0.16
CA SER A 536 -21.32 -8.64 0.49
C SER A 536 -19.83 -8.86 0.22
N VAL A 537 -19.13 -9.51 1.13
CA VAL A 537 -17.71 -9.84 0.98
C VAL A 537 -17.56 -11.35 1.00
N ARG A 538 -17.13 -11.88 -0.14
CA ARG A 538 -16.80 -13.29 -0.33
C ARG A 538 -15.28 -13.46 -0.38
N THR A 539 -14.84 -14.69 -0.38
CA THR A 539 -13.42 -15.05 -0.46
C THR A 539 -13.11 -15.91 -1.68
N ASN A 540 -11.87 -15.83 -2.13
CA ASN A 540 -11.27 -16.76 -3.07
C ASN A 540 -10.59 -17.85 -2.24
N ALA A 541 -11.12 -19.06 -2.23
CA ALA A 541 -10.60 -20.17 -1.43
C ALA A 541 -10.77 -21.48 -2.16
N ASP A 542 -9.72 -22.29 -2.16
CA ASP A 542 -9.62 -23.52 -2.91
C ASP A 542 -9.52 -24.75 -2.00
N THR A 543 -9.37 -24.56 -0.68
CA THR A 543 -9.25 -25.61 0.33
C THR A 543 -10.22 -25.38 1.49
N PRO A 544 -10.63 -26.45 2.21
CA PRO A 544 -11.42 -26.26 3.45
C PRO A 544 -10.74 -25.41 4.50
N HIS A 545 -9.41 -25.48 4.60
CA HIS A 545 -8.61 -24.68 5.54
C HIS A 545 -8.73 -23.18 5.23
N ASP A 546 -8.55 -22.79 3.97
CA ASP A 546 -8.66 -21.39 3.56
C ASP A 546 -10.09 -20.87 3.71
N ALA A 547 -11.07 -21.70 3.37
CA ALA A 547 -12.48 -21.38 3.54
C ALA A 547 -12.83 -21.13 5.01
N LYS A 548 -12.36 -21.99 5.92
CA LYS A 548 -12.55 -21.82 7.35
C LYS A 548 -11.89 -20.54 7.86
N LYS A 549 -10.65 -20.28 7.45
CA LYS A 549 -9.94 -19.05 7.82
C LYS A 549 -10.68 -17.80 7.36
N ALA A 550 -11.16 -17.80 6.14
CA ALA A 550 -11.95 -16.70 5.61
C ALA A 550 -13.28 -16.50 6.36
N ARG A 551 -13.96 -17.59 6.75
CA ARG A 551 -15.15 -17.52 7.58
C ARG A 551 -14.87 -16.88 8.93
N GLU A 552 -13.78 -17.26 9.58
CA GLU A 552 -13.34 -16.64 10.83
C GLU A 552 -13.07 -15.14 10.68
N LEU A 553 -12.61 -14.70 9.52
CA LEU A 553 -12.38 -13.29 9.19
C LEU A 553 -13.64 -12.57 8.66
N GLY A 554 -14.77 -13.27 8.56
CA GLY A 554 -16.07 -12.67 8.25
C GLY A 554 -16.52 -12.80 6.79
N ALA A 555 -15.95 -13.72 6.01
CA ALA A 555 -16.41 -13.98 4.65
C ALA A 555 -17.84 -14.55 4.63
N GLU A 556 -18.66 -14.07 3.71
CA GLU A 556 -20.08 -14.45 3.56
C GLU A 556 -20.33 -15.43 2.41
N GLY A 557 -19.28 -15.99 1.90
CA GLY A 557 -19.33 -16.97 0.81
C GLY A 557 -17.97 -17.12 0.15
N ILE A 558 -17.93 -18.02 -0.83
CA ILE A 558 -16.78 -18.15 -1.75
C ILE A 558 -17.21 -17.60 -3.10
N GLY A 559 -16.51 -16.55 -3.58
CA GLY A 559 -16.75 -15.99 -4.91
C GLY A 559 -15.94 -16.69 -6.01
N LEU A 560 -14.87 -17.38 -5.63
CA LEU A 560 -14.03 -18.14 -6.54
C LEU A 560 -13.40 -19.34 -5.82
N CYS A 561 -13.75 -20.53 -6.25
CA CYS A 561 -13.04 -21.75 -5.94
C CYS A 561 -12.41 -22.28 -7.23
N ARG A 562 -11.07 -22.28 -7.28
CA ARG A 562 -10.29 -22.73 -8.44
C ARG A 562 -10.07 -24.24 -8.34
N THR A 563 -10.71 -25.00 -9.20
CA THR A 563 -10.63 -26.47 -9.16
C THR A 563 -9.28 -27.01 -9.59
N GLU A 564 -8.53 -26.29 -10.42
CA GLU A 564 -7.18 -26.68 -10.84
C GLU A 564 -6.19 -26.85 -9.68
N HIS A 565 -6.30 -26.06 -8.64
CA HIS A 565 -5.41 -26.15 -7.48
C HIS A 565 -5.58 -27.46 -6.71
N MET A 566 -6.73 -28.10 -6.84
CA MET A 566 -7.01 -29.38 -6.20
C MET A 566 -6.27 -30.55 -6.85
N PHE A 567 -5.82 -30.40 -8.10
CA PHE A 567 -5.19 -31.47 -8.86
C PHE A 567 -3.70 -31.66 -8.59
N PHE A 568 -3.04 -30.76 -7.88
CA PHE A 568 -1.60 -30.83 -7.60
C PHE A 568 -1.26 -31.60 -6.33
N GLU A 569 -2.22 -31.97 -5.50
CA GLU A 569 -1.97 -32.64 -4.24
C GLU A 569 -1.96 -34.19 -4.39
N GLY A 570 -0.96 -34.83 -3.80
CA GLY A 570 -0.88 -36.28 -3.68
C GLY A 570 -0.97 -37.03 -5.01
N ASP A 571 -1.78 -38.06 -5.04
CA ASP A 571 -1.98 -38.95 -6.22
C ASP A 571 -2.83 -38.31 -7.34
N ARG A 572 -3.37 -37.14 -7.10
CA ARG A 572 -4.27 -36.43 -8.04
C ARG A 572 -3.55 -36.01 -9.31
N ILE A 573 -2.31 -35.60 -9.20
CA ILE A 573 -1.52 -35.18 -10.36
C ILE A 573 -1.30 -36.32 -11.35
N GLU A 574 -1.16 -37.54 -10.87
CA GLU A 574 -1.02 -38.73 -11.73
C GLU A 574 -2.30 -38.98 -12.49
N ALA A 575 -3.47 -38.90 -11.86
CA ALA A 575 -4.77 -39.12 -12.48
C ALA A 575 -5.09 -38.01 -13.51
N ILE A 576 -4.77 -36.77 -13.26
CA ILE A 576 -4.95 -35.67 -14.24
C ILE A 576 -4.01 -35.86 -15.46
N ARG A 577 -2.78 -36.27 -15.23
CA ARG A 577 -1.80 -36.59 -16.28
C ARG A 577 -2.28 -37.78 -17.14
N GLU A 578 -2.87 -38.79 -16.52
CA GLU A 578 -3.50 -39.91 -17.22
C GLU A 578 -4.65 -39.41 -18.11
N MET A 579 -5.50 -38.54 -17.61
CA MET A 579 -6.58 -37.94 -18.37
C MET A 579 -6.06 -37.17 -19.59
N ILE A 580 -5.03 -36.36 -19.41
CA ILE A 580 -4.41 -35.55 -20.48
C ILE A 580 -3.81 -36.46 -21.56
N CYS A 581 -3.17 -37.55 -21.19
CA CYS A 581 -2.52 -38.47 -22.10
C CYS A 581 -3.49 -39.51 -22.74
N SER A 582 -4.77 -39.44 -22.48
CA SER A 582 -5.78 -40.32 -23.04
C SER A 582 -5.99 -40.11 -24.54
N ASP A 583 -6.05 -41.19 -25.31
CA ASP A 583 -6.26 -41.11 -26.76
C ASP A 583 -7.76 -41.25 -27.12
N THR A 584 -8.56 -41.81 -26.23
CA THR A 584 -9.99 -42.06 -26.46
C THR A 584 -10.86 -41.44 -25.36
N VAL A 585 -12.12 -41.21 -25.66
CA VAL A 585 -13.13 -40.78 -24.67
C VAL A 585 -13.20 -41.74 -23.50
N GLN A 586 -13.20 -43.04 -23.78
CA GLN A 586 -13.29 -44.09 -22.77
C GLN A 586 -12.08 -44.06 -21.79
N GLU A 587 -10.87 -43.90 -22.31
CA GLU A 587 -9.66 -43.76 -21.48
C GLU A 587 -9.75 -42.51 -20.61
N ARG A 588 -10.24 -41.40 -21.19
CA ARG A 588 -10.42 -40.14 -20.47
C ARG A 588 -11.43 -40.26 -19.35
N GLU A 589 -12.58 -40.90 -19.63
CA GLU A 589 -13.61 -41.15 -18.62
C GLU A 589 -13.09 -42.03 -17.48
N THR A 590 -12.25 -43.04 -17.82
CA THR A 590 -11.62 -43.91 -16.81
C THR A 590 -10.70 -43.11 -15.88
N ALA A 591 -9.89 -42.23 -16.43
CA ALA A 591 -9.03 -41.34 -15.64
C ALA A 591 -9.83 -40.34 -14.78
N LEU A 592 -10.85 -39.73 -15.35
CA LEU A 592 -11.76 -38.83 -14.67
C LEU A 592 -12.55 -39.52 -13.54
N ALA A 593 -12.89 -40.80 -13.69
CA ALA A 593 -13.51 -41.57 -12.63
C ALA A 593 -12.65 -41.73 -11.38
N LYS A 594 -11.33 -41.65 -11.52
CA LYS A 594 -10.37 -41.62 -10.40
C LYS A 594 -10.36 -40.28 -9.69
N LEU A 595 -10.52 -39.18 -10.43
CA LEU A 595 -10.53 -37.82 -9.90
C LEU A 595 -11.84 -37.45 -9.20
N LEU A 596 -12.95 -38.01 -9.64
CA LEU A 596 -14.28 -37.69 -9.15
C LEU A 596 -14.43 -37.83 -7.63
N PRO A 597 -14.05 -38.93 -6.97
CA PRO A 597 -14.17 -39.05 -5.53
C PRO A 597 -13.29 -38.01 -4.79
N MET A 598 -12.14 -37.70 -5.33
CA MET A 598 -11.19 -36.73 -4.75
C MET A 598 -11.78 -35.32 -4.78
N GLN A 599 -12.27 -34.86 -5.92
CA GLN A 599 -12.94 -33.57 -6.04
C GLN A 599 -14.24 -33.49 -5.22
N GLN A 600 -15.01 -34.55 -5.22
CA GLN A 600 -16.22 -34.62 -4.40
C GLN A 600 -15.88 -34.41 -2.91
N SER A 601 -14.84 -35.07 -2.41
CA SER A 601 -14.37 -34.91 -1.03
C SER A 601 -13.91 -33.49 -0.74
N ASP A 602 -13.20 -32.84 -1.67
CA ASP A 602 -12.78 -31.47 -1.54
C ASP A 602 -13.97 -30.52 -1.45
N PHE A 603 -14.95 -30.68 -2.31
CA PHE A 603 -16.15 -29.85 -2.30
C PHE A 603 -17.01 -30.07 -1.05
N GLU A 604 -17.10 -31.30 -0.56
CA GLU A 604 -17.77 -31.60 0.71
C GLU A 604 -17.09 -30.84 1.86
N GLY A 605 -15.75 -30.87 1.92
CA GLY A 605 -14.98 -30.14 2.93
C GLY A 605 -15.18 -28.63 2.85
N ILE A 606 -15.25 -28.08 1.65
CA ILE A 606 -15.50 -26.65 1.42
C ILE A 606 -16.92 -26.26 1.84
N TYR A 607 -17.93 -27.03 1.47
CA TYR A 607 -19.32 -26.77 1.88
C TYR A 607 -19.48 -26.84 3.39
N GLU A 608 -18.86 -27.82 4.06
CA GLU A 608 -18.85 -27.91 5.52
C GLU A 608 -18.19 -26.67 6.16
N ALA A 609 -17.03 -26.25 5.65
CA ALA A 609 -16.31 -25.09 6.16
C ALA A 609 -17.10 -23.78 5.98
N MET A 610 -17.92 -23.68 4.94
CA MET A 610 -18.70 -22.48 4.64
C MET A 610 -20.07 -22.44 5.32
N GLU A 611 -20.48 -23.49 6.02
CA GLU A 611 -21.65 -23.49 6.90
C GLU A 611 -22.96 -23.04 6.23
N GLY A 612 -23.17 -23.44 4.96
CA GLY A 612 -24.36 -23.07 4.20
C GLY A 612 -24.28 -21.77 3.43
N TYR A 613 -23.19 -21.00 3.56
CA TYR A 613 -22.98 -19.80 2.74
C TYR A 613 -22.71 -20.17 1.27
N PRO A 614 -22.99 -19.24 0.33
CA PRO A 614 -22.82 -19.49 -1.09
C PRO A 614 -21.38 -19.85 -1.45
N VAL A 615 -21.21 -20.80 -2.35
CA VAL A 615 -19.90 -21.21 -2.89
C VAL A 615 -19.98 -21.25 -4.41
N THR A 616 -19.17 -20.42 -5.05
CA THR A 616 -19.00 -20.40 -6.51
C THR A 616 -17.81 -21.25 -6.89
N ILE A 617 -18.05 -22.34 -7.62
CA ILE A 617 -17.02 -23.26 -8.08
C ILE A 617 -16.77 -23.02 -9.56
N ARG A 618 -15.55 -22.67 -9.90
CA ARG A 618 -15.11 -22.50 -11.28
C ARG A 618 -14.59 -23.81 -11.85
N PHE A 619 -15.08 -24.18 -13.00
CA PHE A 619 -14.56 -25.33 -13.72
C PHE A 619 -13.12 -25.12 -14.18
N LEU A 620 -12.45 -26.22 -14.55
CA LEU A 620 -11.06 -26.23 -14.95
C LEU A 620 -10.74 -25.10 -15.96
N ASP A 621 -9.80 -24.25 -15.63
CA ASP A 621 -9.47 -23.06 -16.39
C ASP A 621 -8.11 -23.11 -17.11
N PRO A 622 -6.98 -23.51 -16.47
CA PRO A 622 -5.68 -23.40 -17.14
C PRO A 622 -5.48 -24.41 -18.26
N PRO A 623 -4.58 -24.13 -19.20
CA PRO A 623 -4.22 -25.06 -20.27
C PRO A 623 -3.66 -26.36 -19.70
N LEU A 624 -3.88 -27.46 -20.41
CA LEU A 624 -3.46 -28.79 -19.92
C LEU A 624 -1.95 -28.97 -19.80
N HIS A 625 -1.14 -28.20 -20.53
CA HIS A 625 0.31 -28.29 -20.42
C HIS A 625 0.85 -27.91 -19.03
N GLU A 626 0.09 -27.15 -18.21
CA GLU A 626 0.49 -26.82 -16.84
C GLU A 626 0.55 -28.02 -15.90
N PHE A 627 -0.14 -29.10 -16.22
CA PHE A 627 -0.18 -30.31 -15.40
C PHE A 627 0.84 -31.38 -15.79
N VAL A 628 1.43 -31.28 -16.98
CA VAL A 628 2.35 -32.31 -17.49
C VAL A 628 3.76 -32.13 -16.91
N PRO A 629 4.51 -33.23 -16.71
CA PRO A 629 5.86 -33.17 -16.15
C PRO A 629 6.84 -32.53 -17.11
N THR A 630 7.84 -31.85 -16.55
CA THR A 630 8.98 -31.29 -17.29
C THR A 630 10.28 -32.08 -17.08
N GLU A 631 10.37 -32.78 -15.94
CA GLU A 631 11.54 -33.56 -15.58
C GLU A 631 11.55 -34.94 -16.23
N GLU A 632 12.70 -35.39 -16.70
CA GLU A 632 12.87 -36.68 -17.41
C GLU A 632 12.38 -37.87 -16.57
N ALA A 633 12.71 -37.90 -15.29
CA ALA A 633 12.30 -38.98 -14.38
C ALA A 633 10.78 -39.08 -14.25
N ASP A 634 10.07 -37.92 -14.17
CA ASP A 634 8.60 -37.90 -14.08
C ASP A 634 7.95 -38.30 -15.39
N ILE A 635 8.57 -37.93 -16.52
CA ILE A 635 8.11 -38.36 -17.87
C ILE A 635 8.25 -39.88 -18.01
N GLU A 636 9.36 -40.47 -17.57
CA GLU A 636 9.59 -41.93 -17.57
C GLU A 636 8.55 -42.64 -16.68
N GLN A 637 8.28 -42.13 -15.50
CA GLN A 637 7.27 -42.67 -14.61
C GLN A 637 5.87 -42.62 -15.22
N LEU A 638 5.50 -41.50 -15.83
CA LEU A 638 4.22 -41.31 -16.51
C LEU A 638 4.08 -42.28 -17.69
N ALA A 639 5.13 -42.42 -18.51
CA ALA A 639 5.16 -43.36 -19.63
C ALA A 639 4.91 -44.77 -19.17
N LYS A 640 5.57 -45.20 -18.11
CA LYS A 640 5.42 -46.53 -17.51
C LYS A 640 3.98 -46.75 -16.97
N ALA A 641 3.45 -45.77 -16.27
CA ALA A 641 2.08 -45.82 -15.72
C ALA A 641 1.02 -45.88 -16.82
N GLN A 642 1.22 -45.24 -17.94
CA GLN A 642 0.29 -45.13 -19.07
C GLN A 642 0.47 -46.28 -20.09
N GLY A 643 1.48 -47.11 -19.94
CA GLY A 643 1.78 -48.14 -20.94
C GLY A 643 2.21 -47.57 -22.29
N LYS A 644 2.80 -46.39 -22.27
CA LYS A 644 3.30 -45.66 -23.46
C LYS A 644 4.83 -45.52 -23.41
N THR A 645 5.43 -45.24 -24.55
CA THR A 645 6.86 -44.96 -24.57
C THR A 645 7.16 -43.54 -24.12
N VAL A 646 8.40 -43.29 -23.68
CA VAL A 646 8.85 -41.93 -23.29
C VAL A 646 8.70 -40.98 -24.47
N GLU A 647 8.98 -41.41 -25.68
CA GLU A 647 8.85 -40.63 -26.90
C GLU A 647 7.38 -40.24 -27.18
N GLN A 648 6.44 -41.17 -26.93
CA GLN A 648 5.01 -40.89 -27.06
C GLN A 648 4.55 -39.84 -26.06
N ILE A 649 4.99 -39.90 -24.79
CA ILE A 649 4.67 -38.91 -23.77
C ILE A 649 5.29 -37.55 -24.12
N LYS A 650 6.53 -37.51 -24.53
CA LYS A 650 7.19 -36.27 -24.99
C LYS A 650 6.49 -35.65 -26.20
N ALA A 651 6.00 -36.45 -27.12
CA ALA A 651 5.21 -36.00 -28.27
C ALA A 651 3.88 -35.38 -27.83
N ILE A 652 3.20 -35.97 -26.86
CA ILE A 652 1.95 -35.43 -26.30
C ILE A 652 2.23 -34.08 -25.61
N ILE A 653 3.25 -34.01 -24.78
CA ILE A 653 3.67 -32.77 -24.09
C ILE A 653 4.01 -31.68 -25.10
N ALA A 654 4.81 -32.00 -26.13
CA ALA A 654 5.14 -31.05 -27.18
C ALA A 654 3.92 -30.53 -27.94
N GLY A 655 2.93 -31.44 -28.18
CA GLY A 655 1.68 -31.09 -28.83
C GLY A 655 0.78 -30.15 -28.00
N LEU A 656 0.96 -30.13 -26.68
CA LEU A 656 0.23 -29.25 -25.77
C LEU A 656 0.87 -27.86 -25.63
N HIS A 657 2.11 -27.71 -26.08
CA HIS A 657 2.82 -26.44 -25.98
C HIS A 657 2.14 -25.39 -26.87
N GLU A 658 1.82 -24.25 -26.27
CA GLU A 658 1.21 -23.12 -26.95
C GLU A 658 2.12 -21.89 -26.88
N PHE A 659 2.18 -21.14 -27.97
CA PHE A 659 2.96 -19.88 -28.00
C PHE A 659 2.39 -18.83 -27.07
N ASN A 660 1.07 -18.79 -26.92
CA ASN A 660 0.36 -17.90 -26.02
C ASN A 660 -0.71 -18.68 -25.24
N PRO A 661 -0.31 -19.35 -24.16
CA PRO A 661 -1.23 -20.20 -23.38
C PRO A 661 -2.45 -19.46 -22.83
N MET A 662 -2.29 -18.18 -22.50
CA MET A 662 -3.37 -17.36 -21.93
C MET A 662 -4.53 -17.14 -22.91
N MET A 663 -4.24 -17.18 -24.21
CA MET A 663 -5.23 -17.05 -25.29
C MET A 663 -5.51 -18.38 -26.00
N GLY A 664 -5.03 -19.48 -25.47
CA GLY A 664 -5.06 -20.78 -26.11
C GLY A 664 -6.21 -21.71 -25.67
N HIS A 665 -5.90 -22.99 -25.62
CA HIS A 665 -6.83 -24.06 -25.31
C HIS A 665 -6.98 -24.21 -23.79
N ARG A 666 -7.84 -23.42 -23.21
CA ARG A 666 -8.14 -23.38 -21.78
C ARG A 666 -9.61 -23.00 -21.50
N GLY A 667 -10.00 -23.05 -20.25
CA GLY A 667 -11.33 -22.62 -19.79
C GLY A 667 -12.46 -23.41 -20.44
N CYS A 668 -13.50 -22.73 -20.85
CA CYS A 668 -14.65 -23.36 -21.51
C CYS A 668 -14.29 -24.10 -22.81
N ARG A 669 -13.19 -23.73 -23.44
CA ARG A 669 -12.70 -24.39 -24.66
C ARG A 669 -12.31 -25.85 -24.38
N LEU A 670 -11.80 -26.14 -23.18
CA LEU A 670 -11.58 -27.52 -22.72
C LEU A 670 -12.89 -28.28 -22.53
N SER A 671 -13.91 -27.63 -21.98
CA SER A 671 -15.24 -28.23 -21.82
C SER A 671 -15.94 -28.50 -23.16
N VAL A 672 -15.66 -27.68 -24.17
CA VAL A 672 -16.18 -27.93 -25.54
C VAL A 672 -15.44 -29.08 -26.22
N THR A 673 -14.12 -29.12 -26.13
CA THR A 673 -13.29 -30.16 -26.74
C THR A 673 -13.41 -31.49 -25.97
N PHE A 674 -13.45 -31.45 -24.65
CA PHE A 674 -13.50 -32.60 -23.76
C PHE A 674 -14.68 -32.47 -22.78
N PRO A 675 -15.93 -32.66 -23.26
CA PRO A 675 -17.12 -32.43 -22.44
C PRO A 675 -17.19 -33.35 -21.21
N GLU A 676 -16.48 -34.47 -21.21
CA GLU A 676 -16.39 -35.41 -20.08
C GLU A 676 -15.82 -34.74 -18.82
N ILE A 677 -14.94 -33.75 -18.98
CA ILE A 677 -14.37 -32.98 -17.86
C ILE A 677 -15.47 -32.20 -17.15
N ALA A 678 -16.28 -31.45 -17.90
CA ALA A 678 -17.41 -30.71 -17.35
C ALA A 678 -18.44 -31.62 -16.67
N ALA A 679 -18.71 -32.76 -17.25
CA ALA A 679 -19.59 -33.74 -16.66
C ALA A 679 -19.05 -34.28 -15.33
N MET A 680 -17.77 -34.64 -15.28
CA MET A 680 -17.14 -35.10 -14.03
C MET A 680 -17.21 -34.06 -12.94
N GLN A 681 -16.83 -32.84 -13.25
CA GLN A 681 -16.85 -31.75 -12.26
C GLN A 681 -18.26 -31.43 -11.76
N THR A 682 -19.24 -31.47 -12.62
CA THR A 682 -20.66 -31.34 -12.25
C THR A 682 -21.10 -32.46 -11.30
N ARG A 683 -20.74 -33.71 -11.58
CA ARG A 683 -21.05 -34.84 -10.68
C ARG A 683 -20.44 -34.63 -9.31
N ALA A 684 -19.18 -34.22 -9.26
CA ALA A 684 -18.49 -33.96 -8.01
C ALA A 684 -19.19 -32.88 -7.18
N VAL A 685 -19.56 -31.76 -7.80
CA VAL A 685 -20.26 -30.66 -7.16
C VAL A 685 -21.62 -31.09 -6.62
N ILE A 686 -22.44 -31.69 -7.45
CA ILE A 686 -23.82 -32.09 -7.09
C ILE A 686 -23.82 -33.15 -6.01
N ARG A 687 -22.99 -34.19 -6.15
CA ARG A 687 -22.87 -35.26 -5.14
C ARG A 687 -22.41 -34.68 -3.79
N ALA A 688 -21.41 -33.84 -3.79
CA ALA A 688 -20.92 -33.18 -2.59
C ALA A 688 -22.01 -32.34 -1.93
N ALA A 689 -22.69 -31.51 -2.69
CA ALA A 689 -23.77 -30.65 -2.19
C ALA A 689 -24.94 -31.47 -1.62
N ILE A 690 -25.36 -32.55 -2.28
CA ILE A 690 -26.39 -33.43 -1.78
C ILE A 690 -25.96 -34.05 -0.44
N ASN A 691 -24.75 -34.59 -0.37
CA ASN A 691 -24.25 -35.23 0.84
C ASN A 691 -24.20 -34.28 2.03
N VAL A 692 -23.71 -33.07 1.82
CA VAL A 692 -23.62 -32.05 2.87
C VAL A 692 -25.00 -31.51 3.25
N GLN A 693 -25.90 -31.30 2.27
CA GLN A 693 -27.28 -30.87 2.55
C GLN A 693 -28.05 -31.90 3.38
N LYS A 694 -27.83 -33.17 3.13
CA LYS A 694 -28.45 -34.28 3.93
C LYS A 694 -27.93 -34.27 5.38
N LYS A 695 -26.67 -33.95 5.60
CA LYS A 695 -26.09 -33.82 6.95
C LYS A 695 -26.60 -32.60 7.69
N HIS A 696 -26.88 -31.52 6.98
CA HIS A 696 -27.33 -30.25 7.52
C HIS A 696 -28.64 -29.79 6.89
N PRO A 697 -29.77 -30.42 7.29
CA PRO A 697 -31.09 -30.10 6.68
C PRO A 697 -31.55 -28.65 6.85
N ASP A 698 -31.00 -27.95 7.85
CA ASP A 698 -31.27 -26.54 8.15
C ASP A 698 -30.50 -25.54 7.24
N TRP A 699 -29.52 -26.04 6.51
CA TRP A 699 -28.81 -25.24 5.51
C TRP A 699 -29.58 -25.22 4.20
N ASN A 700 -29.40 -24.17 3.41
CA ASN A 700 -29.94 -24.08 2.05
C ASN A 700 -28.81 -24.00 1.06
N LEU A 701 -28.20 -25.14 0.73
CA LEU A 701 -27.10 -25.21 -0.23
C LEU A 701 -27.64 -25.05 -1.65
N VAL A 702 -27.17 -23.99 -2.31
CA VAL A 702 -27.41 -23.73 -3.72
C VAL A 702 -26.04 -23.61 -4.39
N PRO A 703 -25.53 -24.73 -4.98
CA PRO A 703 -24.28 -24.68 -5.70
C PRO A 703 -24.30 -23.66 -6.82
N GLU A 704 -23.22 -22.88 -6.93
CA GLU A 704 -22.98 -21.93 -8.01
C GLU A 704 -21.85 -22.46 -8.88
N ILE A 705 -22.17 -22.87 -10.09
CA ILE A 705 -21.22 -23.42 -11.07
C ILE A 705 -20.86 -22.33 -12.06
N MET A 706 -19.58 -22.00 -12.14
CA MET A 706 -19.05 -20.93 -12.97
C MET A 706 -18.21 -21.46 -14.12
N ILE A 707 -18.60 -21.09 -15.33
CA ILE A 707 -17.91 -21.49 -16.55
C ILE A 707 -16.92 -20.38 -16.93
N PRO A 708 -15.62 -20.67 -16.97
CA PRO A 708 -14.60 -19.67 -17.28
C PRO A 708 -14.43 -19.39 -18.76
N LEU A 709 -13.88 -18.23 -19.09
CA LEU A 709 -13.39 -17.85 -20.42
C LEU A 709 -14.47 -17.83 -21.52
N ILE A 710 -15.71 -17.55 -21.16
CA ILE A 710 -16.80 -17.43 -22.14
C ILE A 710 -16.61 -16.16 -22.97
N GLY A 711 -16.62 -16.32 -24.28
CA GLY A 711 -16.60 -15.21 -25.25
C GLY A 711 -17.88 -15.13 -26.11
N ASP A 712 -18.68 -16.20 -26.15
CA ASP A 712 -19.92 -16.28 -26.90
C ASP A 712 -21.00 -16.97 -26.07
N ALA A 713 -22.22 -16.50 -26.16
CA ALA A 713 -23.37 -17.09 -25.46
C ALA A 713 -23.58 -18.57 -25.81
N LYS A 714 -23.24 -19.00 -27.03
CA LYS A 714 -23.34 -20.38 -27.46
C LYS A 714 -22.35 -21.31 -26.77
N GLU A 715 -21.16 -20.80 -26.40
CA GLU A 715 -20.22 -21.57 -25.59
C GLU A 715 -20.84 -21.88 -24.23
N LEU A 716 -21.44 -20.88 -23.59
CA LEU A 716 -22.10 -21.08 -22.30
C LEU A 716 -23.30 -22.02 -22.41
N ALA A 717 -24.12 -21.82 -23.42
CA ALA A 717 -25.28 -22.70 -23.64
C ALA A 717 -24.87 -24.15 -23.82
N TYR A 718 -23.79 -24.42 -24.57
CA TYR A 718 -23.27 -25.77 -24.79
C TYR A 718 -22.80 -26.41 -23.47
N VAL A 719 -21.99 -25.72 -22.69
CA VAL A 719 -21.47 -26.26 -21.42
C VAL A 719 -22.58 -26.37 -20.38
N LYS A 720 -23.49 -25.38 -20.32
CA LYS A 720 -24.65 -25.42 -19.44
C LYS A 720 -25.54 -26.61 -19.69
N ALA A 721 -25.73 -27.01 -20.97
CA ALA A 721 -26.50 -28.20 -21.32
C ALA A 721 -25.88 -29.48 -20.73
N ILE A 722 -24.54 -29.60 -20.76
CA ILE A 722 -23.81 -30.72 -20.14
C ILE A 722 -24.02 -30.69 -18.60
N VAL A 723 -23.88 -29.55 -17.99
CA VAL A 723 -24.07 -29.35 -16.54
C VAL A 723 -25.49 -29.75 -16.13
N THR A 724 -26.50 -29.25 -16.83
CA THR A 724 -27.92 -29.49 -16.53
C THR A 724 -28.27 -30.96 -16.66
N LYS A 725 -27.82 -31.58 -17.75
CA LYS A 725 -28.04 -33.03 -17.96
C LYS A 725 -27.40 -33.86 -16.84
N THR A 726 -26.16 -33.60 -16.53
CA THR A 726 -25.40 -34.32 -15.50
C THR A 726 -25.97 -34.09 -14.10
N ALA A 727 -26.32 -32.86 -13.77
CA ALA A 727 -26.93 -32.53 -12.49
C ALA A 727 -28.29 -33.26 -12.31
N ASN A 728 -29.13 -33.27 -13.33
CA ASN A 728 -30.41 -33.98 -13.29
C ASN A 728 -30.24 -35.49 -13.11
N GLU A 729 -29.26 -36.08 -13.81
CA GLU A 729 -28.95 -37.50 -13.65
C GLU A 729 -28.53 -37.84 -12.21
N GLU A 730 -27.69 -37.02 -11.61
CA GLU A 730 -27.22 -37.25 -10.24
C GLU A 730 -28.31 -37.03 -9.20
N MET A 731 -29.17 -36.03 -9.37
CA MET A 731 -30.31 -35.80 -8.50
C MET A 731 -31.33 -36.90 -8.56
N GLU A 732 -31.59 -37.43 -9.76
CA GLU A 732 -32.47 -38.57 -9.96
C GLU A 732 -31.94 -39.84 -9.30
N LYS A 733 -30.64 -40.16 -9.50
CA LYS A 733 -29.97 -41.27 -8.84
C LYS A 733 -29.99 -41.20 -7.32
N ALA A 734 -29.89 -39.99 -6.76
CA ALA A 734 -29.90 -39.77 -5.32
C ALA A 734 -31.31 -39.66 -4.75
N ASP A 735 -32.35 -39.59 -5.58
CA ASP A 735 -33.73 -39.27 -5.22
C ASP A 735 -33.78 -38.02 -4.32
N PHE A 736 -33.04 -36.98 -4.73
CA PHE A 736 -32.90 -35.75 -3.97
C PHE A 736 -32.87 -34.53 -4.90
N LYS A 737 -33.77 -33.57 -4.67
CA LYS A 737 -33.83 -32.35 -5.45
C LYS A 737 -32.99 -31.26 -4.78
N LEU A 738 -32.09 -30.68 -5.54
CA LEU A 738 -31.21 -29.60 -5.12
C LEU A 738 -31.33 -28.46 -6.13
N ASP A 739 -31.47 -27.24 -5.64
CA ASP A 739 -31.37 -26.05 -6.48
C ASP A 739 -29.89 -25.74 -6.73
N TYR A 740 -29.56 -25.33 -7.93
CA TYR A 740 -28.22 -24.90 -8.32
C TYR A 740 -28.29 -23.81 -9.37
N LYS A 741 -27.19 -23.04 -9.52
CA LYS A 741 -27.09 -21.98 -10.53
C LYS A 741 -25.90 -22.22 -11.43
N VAL A 742 -26.08 -21.89 -12.70
CA VAL A 742 -24.99 -21.88 -13.69
C VAL A 742 -24.79 -20.45 -14.16
N GLY A 743 -23.58 -19.93 -13.99
CA GLY A 743 -23.20 -18.61 -14.44
C GLY A 743 -21.84 -18.63 -15.10
N THR A 744 -21.30 -17.47 -15.34
CA THR A 744 -20.05 -17.35 -16.05
C THR A 744 -19.14 -16.28 -15.44
N MET A 745 -17.85 -16.44 -15.67
CA MET A 745 -16.87 -15.40 -15.47
C MET A 745 -16.89 -14.48 -16.70
N ILE A 746 -17.08 -13.19 -16.49
CA ILE A 746 -16.91 -12.16 -17.51
C ILE A 746 -15.46 -11.68 -17.43
N GLU A 747 -14.64 -12.15 -18.33
CA GLU A 747 -13.19 -11.91 -18.33
C GLU A 747 -12.61 -11.67 -19.72
N ILE A 748 -13.40 -11.86 -20.75
CA ILE A 748 -13.05 -11.53 -22.14
C ILE A 748 -13.79 -10.25 -22.52
N PRO A 749 -13.11 -9.26 -23.14
CA PRO A 749 -13.78 -8.02 -23.56
C PRO A 749 -15.02 -8.25 -24.43
N ARG A 750 -14.99 -9.23 -25.33
CA ARG A 750 -16.17 -9.57 -26.15
C ARG A 750 -17.36 -10.02 -25.28
N ALA A 751 -17.11 -10.77 -24.21
CA ALA A 751 -18.16 -11.18 -23.28
C ALA A 751 -18.79 -9.96 -22.59
N ALA A 752 -17.99 -9.00 -22.17
CA ALA A 752 -18.51 -7.75 -21.60
C ALA A 752 -19.36 -6.96 -22.59
N LEU A 753 -18.96 -6.91 -23.86
CA LEU A 753 -19.68 -6.22 -24.94
C LEU A 753 -20.98 -6.93 -25.36
N THR A 754 -21.10 -8.22 -25.11
CA THR A 754 -22.27 -9.05 -25.44
C THR A 754 -22.96 -9.62 -24.21
N ALA A 755 -22.82 -8.95 -23.08
CA ALA A 755 -23.33 -9.40 -21.78
C ALA A 755 -24.85 -9.56 -21.75
N ASP A 756 -25.60 -8.81 -22.54
CA ASP A 756 -27.05 -8.96 -22.74
C ASP A 756 -27.42 -10.35 -23.31
N GLU A 757 -26.67 -10.82 -24.29
CA GLU A 757 -26.89 -12.15 -24.85
C GLU A 757 -26.47 -13.26 -23.88
N ILE A 758 -25.34 -13.09 -23.23
CA ILE A 758 -24.83 -14.06 -22.25
C ILE A 758 -25.74 -14.16 -21.03
N ALA A 759 -26.36 -13.07 -20.60
CA ALA A 759 -27.29 -13.06 -19.47
C ALA A 759 -28.58 -13.84 -19.72
N LYS A 760 -28.91 -14.19 -20.97
CA LYS A 760 -30.03 -15.10 -21.28
C LYS A 760 -29.75 -16.52 -20.79
N GLU A 761 -28.47 -16.91 -20.78
CA GLU A 761 -28.02 -18.23 -20.33
C GLU A 761 -27.43 -18.21 -18.91
N ALA A 762 -26.73 -17.15 -18.52
CA ALA A 762 -26.08 -17.03 -17.22
C ALA A 762 -27.04 -16.55 -16.13
N GLU A 763 -27.06 -17.27 -15.02
CA GLU A 763 -27.83 -16.88 -13.83
C GLU A 763 -27.04 -15.96 -12.89
N PHE A 764 -25.74 -15.86 -13.07
CA PHE A 764 -24.87 -14.89 -12.37
C PHE A 764 -23.65 -14.52 -13.24
N PHE A 765 -23.09 -13.35 -12.96
CA PHE A 765 -21.80 -12.91 -13.51
C PHE A 765 -20.77 -12.78 -12.41
N SER A 766 -19.55 -13.23 -12.68
CA SER A 766 -18.37 -12.93 -11.88
C SER A 766 -17.32 -12.28 -12.77
N PHE A 767 -16.95 -11.03 -12.47
CA PHE A 767 -15.95 -10.33 -13.26
C PHE A 767 -14.54 -10.83 -12.89
N GLY A 768 -13.89 -11.54 -13.82
CA GLY A 768 -12.50 -11.96 -13.71
C GLY A 768 -11.56 -10.86 -14.19
N THR A 769 -11.34 -9.89 -13.34
CA THR A 769 -10.66 -8.65 -13.72
C THR A 769 -9.18 -8.81 -14.05
N ASN A 770 -8.54 -9.89 -13.63
CA ASN A 770 -7.16 -10.19 -14.04
C ASN A 770 -7.06 -10.40 -15.55
N ASP A 771 -7.83 -11.35 -16.08
CA ASP A 771 -7.88 -11.63 -17.53
C ASP A 771 -8.51 -10.48 -18.31
N LEU A 772 -9.55 -9.86 -17.78
CA LEU A 772 -10.21 -8.73 -18.43
C LEU A 772 -9.25 -7.55 -18.59
N THR A 773 -8.44 -7.28 -17.59
CA THR A 773 -7.38 -6.26 -17.63
C THR A 773 -6.32 -6.62 -18.67
N GLN A 774 -5.82 -7.86 -18.62
CA GLN A 774 -4.80 -8.37 -19.54
C GLN A 774 -5.23 -8.23 -21.00
N MET A 775 -6.43 -8.66 -21.32
CA MET A 775 -6.96 -8.61 -22.68
C MET A 775 -7.36 -7.20 -23.13
N THR A 776 -7.77 -6.34 -22.21
CA THR A 776 -8.13 -4.94 -22.52
C THR A 776 -6.89 -4.10 -22.79
N PHE A 777 -5.83 -4.25 -21.97
CA PHE A 777 -4.55 -3.58 -22.22
C PHE A 777 -3.73 -4.23 -23.33
N GLY A 778 -3.96 -5.49 -23.66
CA GLY A 778 -3.25 -6.21 -24.72
C GLY A 778 -1.81 -6.61 -24.33
N PHE A 779 -1.54 -6.83 -23.04
CA PHE A 779 -0.27 -7.38 -22.59
C PHE A 779 -0.46 -8.45 -21.52
N SER A 780 0.48 -9.39 -21.50
CA SER A 780 0.49 -10.46 -20.51
C SER A 780 0.88 -9.94 -19.14
N ARG A 781 0.13 -10.36 -18.13
CA ARG A 781 0.43 -10.10 -16.72
C ARG A 781 1.83 -10.57 -16.33
N ASP A 782 2.23 -11.74 -16.81
CA ASP A 782 3.51 -12.36 -16.47
C ASP A 782 4.70 -11.64 -17.15
N ASP A 783 4.47 -11.03 -18.31
CA ASP A 783 5.50 -10.30 -19.04
C ASP A 783 5.56 -8.80 -18.74
N ALA A 784 4.52 -8.25 -18.14
CA ALA A 784 4.39 -6.80 -17.93
C ALA A 784 5.51 -6.21 -17.05
N GLY A 785 6.07 -6.97 -16.14
CA GLY A 785 7.21 -6.56 -15.30
C GLY A 785 8.44 -6.11 -16.08
N LYS A 786 8.57 -6.53 -17.35
CA LYS A 786 9.69 -6.15 -18.21
C LYS A 786 9.67 -4.68 -18.63
N PHE A 787 8.49 -4.05 -18.66
CA PHE A 787 8.33 -2.68 -19.14
C PHE A 787 7.55 -1.74 -18.20
N LEU A 788 6.74 -2.23 -17.27
CA LEU A 788 5.90 -1.39 -16.40
C LEU A 788 6.71 -0.40 -15.57
N ASN A 789 7.90 -0.77 -15.10
CA ASN A 789 8.75 0.15 -14.34
C ASN A 789 9.13 1.39 -15.15
N ALA A 790 9.46 1.22 -16.43
CA ALA A 790 9.73 2.33 -17.33
C ALA A 790 8.49 3.21 -17.55
N TYR A 791 7.29 2.62 -17.57
CA TYR A 791 6.04 3.35 -17.67
C TYR A 791 5.77 4.21 -16.43
N TYR A 792 6.08 3.71 -15.25
CA TYR A 792 5.98 4.48 -14.00
C TYR A 792 6.99 5.63 -13.97
N ASP A 793 8.25 5.36 -14.33
CA ASP A 793 9.32 6.36 -14.35
C ASP A 793 9.02 7.50 -15.33
N LYS A 794 8.38 7.17 -16.46
CA LYS A 794 7.97 8.14 -17.49
C LYS A 794 6.56 8.72 -17.26
N LYS A 795 5.92 8.36 -16.15
CA LYS A 795 4.59 8.86 -15.75
C LYS A 795 3.49 8.54 -16.78
N ILE A 796 3.61 7.44 -17.50
CA ILE A 796 2.59 6.94 -18.42
C ILE A 796 1.49 6.26 -17.62
N TYR A 797 1.87 5.40 -16.66
CA TYR A 797 0.95 4.82 -15.69
C TYR A 797 1.32 5.30 -14.28
N GLU A 798 0.30 5.62 -13.49
CA GLU A 798 0.46 5.96 -12.08
C GLU A 798 0.48 4.70 -11.19
N ASN A 799 -0.27 3.67 -11.58
CA ASN A 799 -0.44 2.44 -10.81
C ASN A 799 -0.32 1.20 -11.69
N ASP A 800 -0.03 0.08 -11.06
CA ASP A 800 -0.13 -1.24 -11.68
C ASP A 800 -1.61 -1.57 -11.96
N PRO A 801 -2.01 -1.75 -13.23
CA PRO A 801 -3.40 -2.05 -13.56
C PRO A 801 -3.89 -3.41 -13.07
N PHE A 802 -2.99 -4.31 -12.69
CA PHE A 802 -3.33 -5.60 -12.06
C PHE A 802 -3.53 -5.51 -10.55
N ALA A 803 -2.95 -4.51 -9.90
CA ALA A 803 -3.13 -4.27 -8.47
C ALA A 803 -4.35 -3.37 -8.20
N LYS A 804 -4.56 -2.37 -9.03
CA LYS A 804 -5.62 -1.38 -8.93
C LYS A 804 -6.41 -1.31 -10.22
N LEU A 805 -7.72 -1.50 -10.14
CA LEU A 805 -8.58 -1.55 -11.32
C LEU A 805 -8.48 -0.28 -12.17
N ASP A 806 -8.20 -0.46 -13.45
CA ASP A 806 -8.32 0.59 -14.45
C ASP A 806 -9.79 0.94 -14.66
N GLN A 807 -10.23 2.03 -14.03
CA GLN A 807 -11.64 2.45 -14.10
C GLN A 807 -12.00 3.10 -15.44
N LYS A 808 -11.02 3.57 -16.23
CA LYS A 808 -11.24 4.26 -17.51
C LYS A 808 -11.52 3.30 -18.65
N GLY A 809 -10.81 2.19 -18.72
CA GLY A 809 -10.96 1.19 -19.79
C GLY A 809 -11.70 -0.05 -19.30
N VAL A 810 -11.05 -0.83 -18.43
CA VAL A 810 -11.63 -2.06 -17.88
C VAL A 810 -12.91 -1.77 -17.10
N GLY A 811 -12.92 -0.70 -16.32
CA GLY A 811 -14.10 -0.27 -15.57
C GLY A 811 -15.30 0.07 -16.45
N LYS A 812 -15.09 0.62 -17.64
CA LYS A 812 -16.17 0.84 -18.62
C LYS A 812 -16.80 -0.48 -19.06
N LEU A 813 -15.98 -1.49 -19.31
CA LEU A 813 -16.47 -2.83 -19.69
C LEU A 813 -17.28 -3.47 -18.57
N VAL A 814 -16.80 -3.38 -17.33
CA VAL A 814 -17.53 -3.88 -16.16
C VAL A 814 -18.87 -3.19 -16.00
N LYS A 815 -18.88 -1.87 -16.06
CA LYS A 815 -20.10 -1.05 -15.95
C LYS A 815 -21.10 -1.36 -17.05
N MET A 816 -20.63 -1.48 -18.27
CA MET A 816 -21.45 -1.80 -19.45
C MET A 816 -22.06 -3.20 -19.33
N ALA A 817 -21.24 -4.19 -18.96
CA ALA A 817 -21.70 -5.58 -18.79
C ALA A 817 -22.70 -5.71 -17.63
N ALA A 818 -22.47 -5.02 -16.52
CA ALA A 818 -23.40 -5.01 -15.40
C ALA A 818 -24.77 -4.45 -15.80
N LYS A 819 -24.78 -3.32 -16.50
CA LYS A 819 -26.01 -2.69 -17.00
C LYS A 819 -26.77 -3.61 -17.97
N MET A 820 -26.10 -4.09 -19.01
CA MET A 820 -26.72 -4.96 -20.03
C MET A 820 -27.21 -6.28 -19.42
N GLY A 821 -26.44 -6.85 -18.50
CA GLY A 821 -26.85 -8.07 -17.81
C GLY A 821 -28.14 -7.91 -17.02
N ARG A 822 -28.29 -6.80 -16.30
CA ARG A 822 -29.51 -6.51 -15.52
C ARG A 822 -30.71 -6.12 -16.38
N GLU A 823 -30.50 -5.48 -17.52
CA GLU A 823 -31.57 -5.20 -18.48
C GLU A 823 -32.16 -6.50 -19.05
N THR A 824 -31.36 -7.53 -19.26
CA THR A 824 -31.81 -8.82 -19.74
C THR A 824 -32.39 -9.69 -18.62
N ARG A 825 -31.71 -9.72 -17.47
CA ARG A 825 -32.09 -10.51 -16.29
C ARG A 825 -31.95 -9.61 -15.05
N PHE A 826 -33.07 -9.03 -14.58
CA PHE A 826 -33.04 -8.02 -13.52
C PHE A 826 -32.50 -8.53 -12.18
N ASP A 827 -32.63 -9.85 -11.91
CA ASP A 827 -32.22 -10.53 -10.68
C ASP A 827 -30.83 -11.17 -10.79
N ILE A 828 -30.10 -10.93 -11.86
CA ILE A 828 -28.77 -11.51 -12.03
C ILE A 828 -27.83 -11.05 -10.92
N HIS A 829 -27.22 -12.01 -10.25
CA HIS A 829 -26.25 -11.74 -9.19
C HIS A 829 -24.86 -11.47 -9.79
N MET A 830 -24.20 -10.42 -9.34
CA MET A 830 -22.93 -9.98 -9.90
C MET A 830 -21.89 -9.71 -8.84
N GLY A 831 -20.67 -10.15 -9.08
CA GLY A 831 -19.53 -9.86 -8.23
C GLY A 831 -18.23 -9.79 -8.99
N ILE A 832 -17.16 -9.45 -8.27
CA ILE A 832 -15.78 -9.41 -8.78
C ILE A 832 -14.94 -10.43 -8.02
N CYS A 833 -14.08 -11.15 -8.71
CA CYS A 833 -13.22 -12.17 -8.09
C CYS A 833 -11.73 -12.07 -8.45
N GLY A 834 -11.33 -11.09 -9.26
CA GLY A 834 -9.93 -10.81 -9.53
C GLY A 834 -9.19 -10.24 -8.31
N GLU A 835 -7.89 -10.03 -8.43
CA GLU A 835 -7.07 -9.45 -7.37
C GLU A 835 -7.58 -8.07 -6.90
N HIS A 836 -8.29 -7.37 -7.75
CA HIS A 836 -8.92 -6.09 -7.44
C HIS A 836 -10.01 -6.16 -6.37
N GLY A 837 -10.56 -7.34 -6.11
CA GLY A 837 -11.57 -7.56 -5.06
C GLY A 837 -11.09 -7.26 -3.63
N GLY A 838 -9.79 -7.17 -3.42
CA GLY A 838 -9.16 -6.77 -2.16
C GLY A 838 -8.59 -5.35 -2.16
N ASP A 839 -8.72 -4.60 -3.23
CA ASP A 839 -8.22 -3.22 -3.34
C ASP A 839 -9.32 -2.21 -2.98
N PRO A 840 -9.10 -1.33 -1.99
CA PRO A 840 -10.12 -0.38 -1.55
C PRO A 840 -10.72 0.50 -2.64
N SER A 841 -9.89 1.04 -3.56
CA SER A 841 -10.39 1.89 -4.66
C SER A 841 -11.25 1.13 -5.65
N SER A 842 -10.88 -0.12 -5.93
CA SER A 842 -11.64 -1.01 -6.81
C SER A 842 -12.96 -1.44 -6.16
N ILE A 843 -12.98 -1.65 -4.86
CA ILE A 843 -14.19 -1.97 -4.08
C ILE A 843 -15.16 -0.78 -4.10
N GLU A 844 -14.67 0.44 -3.95
CA GLU A 844 -15.49 1.66 -4.09
C GLU A 844 -16.13 1.74 -5.47
N PHE A 845 -15.37 1.42 -6.52
CA PHE A 845 -15.89 1.33 -7.89
C PHE A 845 -17.01 0.28 -8.01
N CYS A 846 -16.80 -0.92 -7.46
CA CYS A 846 -17.81 -1.99 -7.46
C CYS A 846 -19.10 -1.55 -6.75
N HIS A 847 -18.96 -0.85 -5.64
CA HIS A 847 -20.11 -0.26 -4.93
C HIS A 847 -20.87 0.74 -5.82
N LYS A 848 -20.18 1.64 -6.48
CA LYS A 848 -20.80 2.65 -7.37
C LYS A 848 -21.49 2.03 -8.59
N VAL A 849 -20.92 0.98 -9.15
CA VAL A 849 -21.53 0.23 -10.26
C VAL A 849 -22.74 -0.59 -9.81
N GLY A 850 -22.85 -0.84 -8.51
CA GLY A 850 -23.97 -1.59 -7.94
C GLY A 850 -23.78 -3.11 -8.06
N LEU A 851 -22.56 -3.62 -7.99
CA LEU A 851 -22.31 -5.04 -7.85
C LEU A 851 -22.86 -5.55 -6.50
N ASP A 852 -23.11 -6.84 -6.41
CA ASP A 852 -23.69 -7.46 -5.21
C ASP A 852 -22.62 -7.86 -4.20
N TYR A 853 -21.43 -8.27 -4.68
CA TYR A 853 -20.33 -8.69 -3.82
C TYR A 853 -18.95 -8.41 -4.43
N VAL A 854 -17.95 -8.41 -3.56
CA VAL A 854 -16.54 -8.51 -3.93
C VAL A 854 -15.97 -9.79 -3.33
N SER A 855 -15.01 -10.41 -4.01
CA SER A 855 -14.36 -11.63 -3.56
C SER A 855 -12.84 -11.44 -3.57
N CYS A 856 -12.19 -11.81 -2.49
CA CYS A 856 -10.76 -11.59 -2.29
C CYS A 856 -10.12 -12.76 -1.51
N SER A 857 -8.80 -12.76 -1.43
CA SER A 857 -8.08 -13.74 -0.61
C SER A 857 -8.51 -13.64 0.86
N PRO A 858 -8.41 -14.74 1.64
CA PRO A 858 -8.94 -14.79 3.01
C PRO A 858 -8.47 -13.66 3.92
N PHE A 859 -7.20 -13.32 3.89
CA PHE A 859 -6.64 -12.27 4.75
C PHE A 859 -7.01 -10.84 4.33
N ARG A 860 -7.55 -10.66 3.13
CA ARG A 860 -8.07 -9.38 2.66
C ARG A 860 -9.55 -9.15 2.99
N VAL A 861 -10.23 -10.15 3.50
CA VAL A 861 -11.65 -10.05 3.86
C VAL A 861 -11.94 -8.89 4.81
N PRO A 862 -11.19 -8.68 5.90
CA PRO A 862 -11.42 -7.51 6.77
C PRO A 862 -11.21 -6.18 6.05
N ILE A 863 -10.20 -6.07 5.22
CA ILE A 863 -9.92 -4.88 4.41
C ILE A 863 -11.11 -4.59 3.47
N ALA A 864 -11.60 -5.61 2.80
CA ALA A 864 -12.74 -5.49 1.88
C ALA A 864 -14.03 -5.09 2.63
N ARG A 865 -14.29 -5.65 3.79
CA ARG A 865 -15.44 -5.28 4.64
C ARG A 865 -15.39 -3.82 5.04
N LEU A 866 -14.23 -3.34 5.46
CA LEU A 866 -14.01 -1.95 5.84
C LEU A 866 -14.13 -1.01 4.64
N ALA A 867 -13.50 -1.34 3.52
CA ALA A 867 -13.56 -0.55 2.29
C ALA A 867 -14.98 -0.46 1.73
N ALA A 868 -15.73 -1.56 1.74
CA ALA A 868 -17.13 -1.60 1.34
C ALA A 868 -18.01 -0.69 2.21
N ALA A 869 -17.78 -0.71 3.52
CA ALA A 869 -18.47 0.17 4.46
C ALA A 869 -18.14 1.64 4.21
N GLN A 870 -16.88 1.97 3.98
CA GLN A 870 -16.45 3.33 3.67
C GLN A 870 -17.07 3.84 2.37
N ALA A 871 -17.17 2.99 1.34
CA ALA A 871 -17.84 3.33 0.09
C ALA A 871 -19.32 3.68 0.31
N ALA A 872 -20.02 2.89 1.09
CA ALA A 872 -21.43 3.12 1.43
C ALA A 872 -21.64 4.39 2.27
N ILE A 873 -20.76 4.65 3.23
CA ILE A 873 -20.82 5.85 4.07
C ILE A 873 -20.57 7.11 3.24
N LYS A 874 -19.61 7.06 2.32
CA LYS A 874 -19.26 8.18 1.44
C LYS A 874 -20.39 8.54 0.48
N GLU A 875 -21.14 7.56 -0.01
CA GLU A 875 -22.31 7.77 -0.87
C GLU A 875 -23.44 8.53 -0.15
N ASN A 876 -23.59 8.34 1.15
CA ASN A 876 -24.63 8.94 1.96
C ASN A 876 -24.28 10.35 2.50
N LYS A 877 -23.08 10.85 2.22
CA LYS A 877 -22.64 12.23 2.50
C LYS A 877 -22.88 13.15 1.29
#